data_416baf9c6cf7436eb8227a1409a087a6
#
_entry.id   416baf9c6cf7436eb8227a1409a087a6
#
_cell.length_a   1.000
_cell.length_b   1.000
_cell.length_c   1.000
_cell.angle_alpha   90.00
_cell.angle_beta   90.00
_cell.angle_gamma   90.00
#
_symmetry.space_group_name_H-M   'P 1'
#
loop_
_entity.id
_entity.type
_entity.pdbx_description
1 polymer ?
#
loop_
_entity_poly.entity_id
_entity_poly.type
_entity_poly.pdbx_seq_one_letter_code
_entity_poly.pdbx_strand_id
1 'polypeptide(L)'
;MIIDPPIGTGDRIRAKLQGVGLYATVRMGLLKGFRLLRSRWHRNQLVRPSYRVDGPALVAALGTTPDQLNRVLERLKVDLGNRLPFDPAKLPAIRAYYREQATDELAAMTESAEQVCHHVFDLLGSGPVSLGDPIDWHRDVKSGYRWDPTVYFADIPHGQGNGVDIKVPWELSRGHHLVLLSQAALLTGGEKYARECTALMTAWMEANPPGYGVNWACPMDVAIRAVNWIWALALLVDRPEVTTRWFSEVIASLVAHGRFLMENLEVRDDGVTANHYLSNVVGLLYLGLCLKEVCEAGQWRAFAVRALVREMERQVLADGLHFESSVSYHRLVAECFLSSAALCRHHAVDLPSEFHHRLEKMCEVAAGYTKPNGLAPQIGDGDNGRLHILTGYGHRDVRDHRHLFGLGRVLFDRVEWRAAAGPSWIEGLWFGATPESEPTATAAPTGSIAFPAGGFYILRHEQDYLLLNCNPPGTNGVGTHKHNDLLSVELYIDGEDILVDPGCFLYTSDPQAYNRFRSTRAHSTVTVDQAEQNRLIPGKLFCLHPDSRVQVLQWESGGPVERLVAEHDGYERLSHPVRHRREIFVDRLNETWQVTDRLTARDDRSLSHHVEWTLPFAPQCSLLPARTGWYIVTPFQRLWFEGPWVSSRDKTINPLPHLDEGLVAPQYGRTQRAPVLRWRWEGVLPVECRFSVSRAGNEWS
;
A
#
# COMPACT_ATOMS: atom_id res chain seq x y z
N MET A 1 -12.00 -18.35 -28.82
CA MET A 1 -12.45 -17.20 -28.02
C MET A 1 -13.91 -17.46 -27.63
N ILE A 2 -14.15 -18.15 -26.52
CA ILE A 2 -15.52 -18.44 -26.03
C ILE A 2 -15.87 -17.29 -25.09
N ILE A 3 -16.82 -16.47 -25.51
CA ILE A 3 -17.36 -15.37 -24.73
C ILE A 3 -18.43 -15.99 -23.83
N ASP A 4 -18.16 -16.08 -22.52
CA ASP A 4 -19.18 -16.45 -21.55
C ASP A 4 -20.30 -15.38 -21.52
N PRO A 5 -21.57 -15.78 -21.39
CA PRO A 5 -22.68 -14.83 -21.37
C PRO A 5 -22.62 -13.96 -20.10
N PRO A 6 -23.02 -12.68 -20.18
CA PRO A 6 -23.01 -11.78 -19.04
C PRO A 6 -23.97 -12.29 -17.95
N ILE A 7 -23.50 -12.30 -16.70
CA ILE A 7 -24.31 -12.62 -15.51
C ILE A 7 -25.54 -11.70 -15.51
N GLY A 8 -26.72 -12.29 -15.60
CA GLY A 8 -27.98 -11.55 -15.68
C GLY A 8 -28.21 -10.66 -14.45
N THR A 9 -28.90 -9.55 -14.63
CA THR A 9 -29.26 -8.59 -13.58
C THR A 9 -29.98 -9.25 -12.41
N GLY A 10 -30.69 -10.35 -12.66
CA GLY A 10 -31.39 -11.15 -11.64
C GLY A 10 -30.49 -11.89 -10.66
N ASP A 11 -29.33 -12.41 -11.13
CA ASP A 11 -28.40 -13.14 -10.27
C ASP A 11 -27.58 -12.20 -9.39
N ARG A 12 -27.31 -10.98 -9.87
CA ARG A 12 -26.70 -9.90 -9.06
C ARG A 12 -27.62 -9.44 -7.94
N ILE A 13 -28.93 -9.40 -8.19
CA ILE A 13 -29.94 -9.03 -7.20
C ILE A 13 -30.09 -10.15 -6.15
N ARG A 14 -30.08 -11.42 -6.55
CA ARG A 14 -30.13 -12.56 -5.64
C ARG A 14 -28.92 -12.66 -4.73
N ALA A 15 -27.70 -12.50 -5.25
CA ALA A 15 -26.48 -12.49 -4.46
C ALA A 15 -26.46 -11.33 -3.43
N LYS A 16 -26.99 -10.15 -3.81
CA LYS A 16 -27.15 -9.01 -2.90
C LYS A 16 -28.22 -9.24 -1.83
N LEU A 17 -29.32 -9.90 -2.17
CA LEU A 17 -30.41 -10.18 -1.22
C LEU A 17 -30.04 -11.25 -0.18
N GLN A 18 -29.12 -12.17 -0.48
CA GLN A 18 -28.65 -13.20 0.45
C GLN A 18 -27.58 -12.72 1.45
N GLY A 19 -26.84 -11.63 1.13
CA GLY A 19 -25.80 -11.10 1.99
C GLY A 19 -26.15 -9.82 2.76
N VAL A 20 -27.21 -9.11 2.37
CA VAL A 20 -27.58 -7.82 2.96
C VAL A 20 -29.10 -7.75 3.08
N GLY A 21 -29.63 -7.60 4.29
CA GLY A 21 -31.08 -7.58 4.52
C GLY A 21 -31.80 -6.52 3.65
N LEU A 22 -33.08 -6.79 3.30
CA LEU A 22 -33.92 -5.98 2.39
C LEU A 22 -33.88 -4.48 2.72
N TYR A 23 -33.85 -4.10 4.00
CA TYR A 23 -33.76 -2.71 4.46
C TYR A 23 -32.46 -2.03 4.04
N ALA A 24 -31.34 -2.73 4.15
CA ALA A 24 -30.03 -2.20 3.74
C ALA A 24 -29.94 -2.06 2.20
N THR A 25 -30.54 -2.99 1.47
CA THR A 25 -30.61 -2.94 -0.02
C THR A 25 -31.46 -1.77 -0.51
N VAL A 26 -32.61 -1.51 0.12
CA VAL A 26 -33.48 -0.37 -0.19
C VAL A 26 -32.80 0.96 0.17
N ARG A 27 -32.14 1.03 1.34
CA ARG A 27 -31.39 2.21 1.77
C ARG A 27 -30.20 2.51 0.83
N MET A 28 -29.49 1.49 0.39
CA MET A 28 -28.40 1.63 -0.60
C MET A 28 -28.93 2.08 -1.96
N GLY A 29 -30.07 1.56 -2.41
CA GLY A 29 -30.74 1.99 -3.64
C GLY A 29 -31.15 3.46 -3.59
N LEU A 30 -31.71 3.91 -2.48
CA LEU A 30 -32.10 5.31 -2.25
C LEU A 30 -30.86 6.23 -2.18
N LEU A 31 -29.80 5.83 -1.48
CA LEU A 31 -28.55 6.58 -1.42
C LEU A 31 -27.85 6.65 -2.79
N LYS A 32 -27.90 5.56 -3.56
CA LYS A 32 -27.38 5.54 -4.93
C LYS A 32 -28.21 6.43 -5.86
N GLY A 33 -29.53 6.36 -5.76
CA GLY A 33 -30.44 7.25 -6.51
C GLY A 33 -30.23 8.71 -6.17
N PHE A 34 -30.07 9.03 -4.90
CA PHE A 34 -29.79 10.39 -4.44
C PHE A 34 -28.42 10.91 -4.90
N ARG A 35 -27.38 10.07 -4.86
CA ARG A 35 -26.06 10.41 -5.39
C ARG A 35 -26.05 10.60 -6.90
N LEU A 36 -26.73 9.72 -7.65
CA LEU A 36 -26.88 9.85 -9.11
C LEU A 36 -27.67 11.11 -9.48
N LEU A 37 -28.73 11.42 -8.74
CA LEU A 37 -29.48 12.66 -8.92
C LEU A 37 -28.65 13.89 -8.56
N ARG A 38 -27.89 13.83 -7.44
CA ARG A 38 -26.97 14.90 -7.03
C ARG A 38 -25.85 15.10 -8.05
N SER A 39 -25.21 14.00 -8.52
CA SER A 39 -24.14 14.09 -9.53
C SER A 39 -24.68 14.54 -10.90
N ARG A 40 -25.88 14.12 -11.30
CA ARG A 40 -26.55 14.63 -12.50
C ARG A 40 -26.97 16.09 -12.35
N TRP A 41 -27.42 16.50 -11.16
CA TRP A 41 -27.77 17.88 -10.87
C TRP A 41 -26.55 18.80 -10.92
N HIS A 42 -25.44 18.35 -10.34
CA HIS A 42 -24.14 19.04 -10.45
C HIS A 42 -23.58 19.04 -11.88
N ARG A 43 -23.74 17.96 -12.64
CA ARG A 43 -23.35 17.91 -14.07
C ARG A 43 -24.23 18.79 -14.96
N ASN A 44 -25.51 18.89 -14.68
CA ASN A 44 -26.44 19.69 -15.49
C ASN A 44 -26.41 21.20 -15.16
N GLN A 45 -25.43 21.67 -14.44
CA GLN A 45 -24.95 23.05 -14.40
C GLN A 45 -25.83 24.11 -13.73
N LEU A 46 -26.81 23.78 -12.91
CA LEU A 46 -27.51 24.85 -12.26
C LEU A 46 -26.82 25.43 -11.02
N VAL A 47 -26.04 24.63 -10.28
CA VAL A 47 -25.13 25.15 -9.20
C VAL A 47 -24.02 24.16 -8.95
N ARG A 48 -22.79 24.45 -9.39
CA ARG A 48 -21.59 23.72 -8.94
C ARG A 48 -21.18 24.27 -7.58
N PRO A 49 -20.94 23.42 -6.55
CA PRO A 49 -20.46 23.91 -5.26
C PRO A 49 -19.14 24.66 -5.44
N SER A 50 -19.07 25.88 -4.94
CA SER A 50 -17.82 26.60 -4.84
C SER A 50 -17.20 26.30 -3.49
N TYR A 51 -16.03 25.65 -3.50
CA TYR A 51 -15.24 25.38 -2.29
C TYR A 51 -14.30 26.56 -1.95
N ARG A 52 -14.28 27.60 -2.78
CA ARG A 52 -13.41 28.77 -2.56
C ARG A 52 -13.81 29.50 -1.27
N VAL A 53 -12.81 29.74 -0.43
CA VAL A 53 -12.94 30.50 0.82
C VAL A 53 -12.18 31.81 0.64
N ASP A 54 -12.91 32.89 0.39
CA ASP A 54 -12.38 34.26 0.33
C ASP A 54 -12.31 34.88 1.73
N GLY A 55 -11.88 36.13 1.84
CA GLY A 55 -11.74 36.81 3.11
C GLY A 55 -13.01 36.84 3.96
N PRO A 56 -14.18 37.27 3.44
CA PRO A 56 -15.46 37.21 4.16
C PRO A 56 -15.86 35.80 4.56
N ALA A 57 -15.65 34.80 3.68
CA ALA A 57 -15.93 33.41 3.98
C ALA A 57 -15.02 32.82 5.05
N LEU A 58 -13.75 33.25 5.11
CA LEU A 58 -12.81 32.88 6.19
C LEU A 58 -13.22 33.47 7.53
N VAL A 59 -13.62 34.74 7.57
CA VAL A 59 -14.18 35.40 8.76
C VAL A 59 -15.36 34.60 9.31
N ALA A 60 -16.29 34.21 8.42
CA ALA A 60 -17.43 33.40 8.81
C ALA A 60 -17.03 31.99 9.27
N ALA A 61 -16.08 31.34 8.58
CA ALA A 61 -15.59 30.01 8.93
C ALA A 61 -14.87 29.99 10.31
N LEU A 62 -14.21 31.09 10.69
CA LEU A 62 -13.56 31.24 12.00
C LEU A 62 -14.49 31.83 13.07
N GLY A 63 -15.79 32.06 12.76
CA GLY A 63 -16.77 32.60 13.71
C GLY A 63 -16.35 33.94 14.33
N THR A 64 -15.66 34.80 13.56
CA THR A 64 -15.03 36.03 14.05
C THR A 64 -15.55 37.25 13.28
N THR A 65 -14.98 38.41 13.56
CA THR A 65 -15.27 39.68 12.85
C THR A 65 -14.03 40.12 12.06
N PRO A 66 -14.14 40.94 11.00
CA PRO A 66 -13.01 41.37 10.20
C PRO A 66 -11.89 42.07 11.00
N ASP A 67 -12.25 42.83 12.01
CA ASP A 67 -11.31 43.52 12.90
C ASP A 67 -10.59 42.58 13.87
N GLN A 68 -11.16 41.44 14.19
CA GLN A 68 -10.58 40.40 15.06
C GLN A 68 -9.81 39.30 14.31
N LEU A 69 -9.99 39.20 12.98
CA LEU A 69 -9.44 38.13 12.18
C LEU A 69 -7.95 37.90 12.40
N ASN A 70 -7.14 38.96 12.32
CA ASN A 70 -5.70 38.85 12.51
C ASN A 70 -5.34 38.32 13.90
N ARG A 71 -6.06 38.70 14.93
CA ARG A 71 -5.81 38.22 16.32
C ARG A 71 -6.16 36.74 16.44
N VAL A 72 -7.22 36.27 15.79
CA VAL A 72 -7.60 34.85 15.77
C VAL A 72 -6.54 34.04 15.02
N LEU A 73 -6.09 34.54 13.86
CA LEU A 73 -5.05 33.87 13.06
C LEU A 73 -3.71 33.79 13.77
N GLU A 74 -3.26 34.88 14.43
CA GLU A 74 -2.01 34.86 15.21
C GLU A 74 -2.09 33.83 16.35
N ARG A 75 -3.21 33.76 17.05
CA ARG A 75 -3.42 32.75 18.10
C ARG A 75 -3.41 31.34 17.52
N LEU A 76 -4.15 31.11 16.42
CA LEU A 76 -4.17 29.82 15.74
C LEU A 76 -2.76 29.41 15.30
N LYS A 77 -1.99 30.34 14.75
CA LYS A 77 -0.61 30.11 14.32
C LYS A 77 0.26 29.64 15.49
N VAL A 78 0.26 30.34 16.63
CA VAL A 78 1.01 29.94 17.82
C VAL A 78 0.57 28.58 18.36
N ASP A 79 -0.73 28.35 18.41
CA ASP A 79 -1.27 27.08 18.93
C ASP A 79 -0.97 25.89 18.01
N LEU A 80 -0.91 26.09 16.69
CA LEU A 80 -0.78 25.00 15.71
C LEU A 80 0.50 24.18 15.88
N GLY A 81 1.62 24.80 16.22
CA GLY A 81 2.89 24.12 16.50
C GLY A 81 2.79 23.07 17.61
N ASN A 82 1.82 23.22 18.53
CA ASN A 82 1.59 22.29 19.64
C ASN A 82 0.41 21.32 19.41
N ARG A 83 -0.16 21.26 18.21
CA ARG A 83 -1.33 20.41 17.90
C ARG A 83 -1.01 19.09 17.21
N LEU A 84 0.26 18.89 16.88
CA LEU A 84 0.75 17.61 16.39
C LEU A 84 1.37 16.80 17.54
N PRO A 85 1.49 15.48 17.41
CA PRO A 85 2.19 14.65 18.39
C PRO A 85 3.67 15.03 18.57
N PHE A 86 4.27 15.73 17.63
CA PHE A 86 5.61 16.31 17.75
C PHE A 86 5.68 17.30 18.93
N ASP A 87 6.71 17.15 19.74
CA ASP A 87 6.96 18.04 20.87
C ASP A 87 8.07 19.06 20.53
N PRO A 88 7.73 20.34 20.29
CA PRO A 88 8.72 21.36 19.96
C PRO A 88 9.82 21.54 21.03
N ALA A 89 9.53 21.25 22.30
CA ALA A 89 10.51 21.32 23.38
C ALA A 89 11.65 20.27 23.20
N LYS A 90 11.40 19.19 22.51
CA LYS A 90 12.41 18.16 22.20
C LYS A 90 13.29 18.49 20.99
N LEU A 91 12.99 19.55 20.24
CA LEU A 91 13.72 19.91 19.03
C LEU A 91 15.24 20.04 19.21
N PRO A 92 15.77 20.64 20.30
CA PRO A 92 17.21 20.68 20.52
C PRO A 92 17.84 19.30 20.64
N ALA A 93 17.19 18.37 21.34
CA ALA A 93 17.66 16.98 21.49
C ALA A 93 17.56 16.21 20.16
N ILE A 94 16.50 16.42 19.39
CA ILE A 94 16.32 15.82 18.06
C ILE A 94 17.40 16.32 17.10
N ARG A 95 17.71 17.64 17.11
CA ARG A 95 18.81 18.20 16.30
C ARG A 95 20.18 17.61 16.66
N ALA A 96 20.46 17.47 17.96
CA ALA A 96 21.69 16.84 18.43
C ALA A 96 21.77 15.39 17.93
N TYR A 97 20.70 14.62 18.09
CA TYR A 97 20.62 13.23 17.62
C TYR A 97 20.90 13.10 16.11
N TYR A 98 20.26 13.91 15.28
CA TYR A 98 20.49 13.89 13.82
C TYR A 98 21.95 14.23 13.46
N ARG A 99 22.58 15.16 14.17
CA ARG A 99 23.97 15.56 13.92
C ARG A 99 25.00 14.55 14.39
N GLU A 100 24.70 13.80 15.43
CA GLU A 100 25.67 12.94 16.12
C GLU A 100 25.48 11.44 15.80
N GLN A 101 24.23 11.01 15.61
CA GLN A 101 23.88 9.59 15.52
C GLN A 101 23.11 9.21 14.23
N ALA A 102 22.51 10.19 13.54
CA ALA A 102 21.78 9.97 12.30
C ALA A 102 22.30 10.88 11.18
N THR A 103 23.63 10.99 11.07
CA THR A 103 24.33 11.86 10.11
C THR A 103 23.97 11.54 8.66
N ASP A 104 23.86 10.25 8.32
CA ASP A 104 23.54 9.81 6.98
C ASP A 104 22.09 10.18 6.60
N GLU A 105 21.15 10.02 7.51
CA GLU A 105 19.74 10.42 7.29
C GLU A 105 19.63 11.95 7.15
N LEU A 106 20.38 12.71 7.96
CA LEU A 106 20.41 14.18 7.86
C LEU A 106 21.01 14.63 6.51
N ALA A 107 22.08 13.98 6.06
CA ALA A 107 22.71 14.26 4.78
C ALA A 107 21.77 13.96 3.61
N ALA A 108 21.15 12.77 3.58
CA ALA A 108 20.21 12.35 2.55
C ALA A 108 18.94 13.23 2.53
N MET A 109 18.42 13.60 3.73
CA MET A 109 17.31 14.55 3.85
C MET A 109 17.69 15.91 3.26
N THR A 110 18.88 16.40 3.54
CA THR A 110 19.36 17.72 3.05
C THR A 110 19.54 17.67 1.54
N GLU A 111 20.12 16.62 0.99
CA GLU A 111 20.26 16.42 -0.45
C GLU A 111 18.90 16.39 -1.16
N SER A 112 17.94 15.62 -0.62
CA SER A 112 16.59 15.59 -1.16
C SER A 112 15.90 16.96 -1.10
N ALA A 113 16.09 17.72 -0.02
CA ALA A 113 15.56 19.08 0.10
C ALA A 113 16.20 20.04 -0.91
N GLU A 114 17.50 19.90 -1.21
CA GLU A 114 18.17 20.65 -2.29
C GLU A 114 17.57 20.33 -3.67
N GLN A 115 17.32 19.05 -3.95
CA GLN A 115 16.68 18.64 -5.20
C GLN A 115 15.28 19.28 -5.33
N VAL A 116 14.49 19.30 -4.26
CA VAL A 116 13.19 19.97 -4.25
C VAL A 116 13.32 21.47 -4.49
N CYS A 117 14.31 22.16 -3.88
CA CYS A 117 14.59 23.58 -4.14
C CYS A 117 14.99 23.85 -5.61
N HIS A 118 15.47 22.86 -6.33
CA HIS A 118 15.74 22.93 -7.78
C HIS A 118 14.59 22.39 -8.63
N HIS A 119 13.43 22.12 -8.03
CA HIS A 119 12.25 21.49 -8.65
C HIS A 119 12.57 20.16 -9.35
N VAL A 120 13.47 19.36 -8.77
CA VAL A 120 13.80 18.02 -9.26
C VAL A 120 13.10 16.98 -8.41
N PHE A 121 12.29 16.13 -9.04
CA PHE A 121 11.47 15.11 -8.38
C PHE A 121 11.57 13.76 -9.09
N ASP A 122 11.51 12.66 -8.34
CA ASP A 122 11.26 11.31 -8.86
C ASP A 122 9.83 10.92 -8.49
N LEU A 123 8.94 10.89 -9.47
CA LEU A 123 7.52 10.66 -9.28
C LEU A 123 7.12 9.31 -9.89
N LEU A 124 6.84 8.33 -9.02
CA LEU A 124 6.32 7.03 -9.42
C LEU A 124 7.15 6.37 -10.53
N GLY A 125 8.47 6.34 -10.32
CA GLY A 125 9.42 5.71 -11.24
C GLY A 125 9.80 6.53 -12.47
N SER A 126 9.52 7.85 -12.49
CA SER A 126 9.98 8.73 -13.57
C SER A 126 11.51 8.85 -13.64
N GLY A 127 12.19 8.51 -12.55
CA GLY A 127 13.55 8.99 -12.31
C GLY A 127 13.56 10.50 -11.97
N PRO A 128 14.73 11.07 -11.64
CA PRO A 128 14.84 12.50 -11.36
C PRO A 128 14.48 13.34 -12.58
N VAL A 129 13.45 14.18 -12.47
CA VAL A 129 12.96 15.05 -13.53
C VAL A 129 12.82 16.47 -13.00
N SER A 130 13.35 17.46 -13.74
CA SER A 130 13.09 18.87 -13.46
C SER A 130 11.69 19.25 -13.94
N LEU A 131 10.89 19.78 -13.04
CA LEU A 131 9.52 20.22 -13.34
C LEU A 131 9.45 21.65 -13.90
N GLY A 132 10.59 22.37 -13.95
CA GLY A 132 10.66 23.75 -14.40
C GLY A 132 10.27 24.77 -13.32
N ASP A 133 10.29 26.05 -13.69
CA ASP A 133 9.86 27.18 -12.86
C ASP A 133 9.05 28.14 -13.76
N PRO A 134 7.73 28.30 -13.54
CA PRO A 134 6.90 27.64 -12.52
C PRO A 134 6.63 26.15 -12.77
N ILE A 135 6.32 25.39 -11.71
CA ILE A 135 5.90 23.98 -11.82
C ILE A 135 4.53 23.87 -12.49
N ASP A 136 4.43 22.98 -13.50
CA ASP A 136 3.12 22.60 -14.06
C ASP A 136 2.49 21.44 -13.25
N TRP A 137 1.68 21.80 -12.26
CA TRP A 137 1.00 20.88 -11.33
C TRP A 137 -0.01 19.94 -12.00
N HIS A 138 -0.35 20.15 -13.26
CA HIS A 138 -1.36 19.39 -14.01
C HIS A 138 -0.74 18.44 -15.03
N ARG A 139 0.57 18.26 -15.02
CA ARG A 139 1.29 17.45 -16.01
C ARG A 139 1.68 16.09 -15.49
N ASP A 140 1.44 15.05 -16.29
CA ASP A 140 2.14 13.77 -16.17
C ASP A 140 3.51 13.90 -16.84
N VAL A 141 4.57 13.93 -16.06
CA VAL A 141 5.95 14.11 -16.55
C VAL A 141 6.48 12.89 -17.30
N LYS A 142 5.85 11.71 -17.13
CA LYS A 142 6.24 10.47 -17.81
C LYS A 142 5.73 10.44 -19.24
N SER A 143 4.46 10.78 -19.46
CA SER A 143 3.82 10.80 -20.78
C SER A 143 3.83 12.18 -21.46
N GLY A 144 4.04 13.24 -20.69
CA GLY A 144 3.92 14.62 -21.16
C GLY A 144 2.48 15.13 -21.25
N TYR A 145 1.48 14.30 -20.93
CA TYR A 145 0.08 14.72 -20.96
C TYR A 145 -0.22 15.78 -19.90
N ARG A 146 -1.06 16.75 -20.24
CA ARG A 146 -1.46 17.84 -19.37
C ARG A 146 -2.98 17.91 -19.26
N TRP A 147 -3.50 17.84 -18.02
CA TRP A 147 -4.93 18.06 -17.73
C TRP A 147 -5.26 19.55 -17.76
N ASP A 148 -6.47 19.87 -18.22
CA ASP A 148 -7.01 21.24 -18.18
C ASP A 148 -7.39 21.59 -16.73
N PRO A 149 -6.77 22.64 -16.12
CA PRO A 149 -7.05 23.05 -14.75
C PRO A 149 -8.46 23.65 -14.55
N THR A 150 -9.17 23.98 -15.62
CA THR A 150 -10.51 24.58 -15.56
C THR A 150 -11.65 23.56 -15.55
N VAL A 151 -11.33 22.28 -15.76
CA VAL A 151 -12.31 21.18 -15.73
C VAL A 151 -12.73 20.90 -14.29
N TYR A 152 -14.05 20.81 -14.06
CA TYR A 152 -14.58 20.41 -12.76
C TYR A 152 -14.10 19.01 -12.38
N PHE A 153 -13.68 18.81 -11.14
CA PHE A 153 -12.98 17.61 -10.68
C PHE A 153 -13.71 16.30 -11.02
N ALA A 154 -15.05 16.26 -10.92
CA ALA A 154 -15.85 15.06 -11.16
C ALA A 154 -15.99 14.71 -12.67
N ASP A 155 -15.58 15.60 -13.56
CA ASP A 155 -15.58 15.38 -15.01
C ASP A 155 -14.20 14.93 -15.52
N ILE A 156 -13.19 14.83 -14.65
CA ILE A 156 -11.84 14.38 -15.00
C ILE A 156 -11.83 12.84 -15.09
N PRO A 157 -11.46 12.27 -16.24
CA PRO A 157 -11.36 10.83 -16.39
C PRO A 157 -10.12 10.28 -15.65
N HIS A 158 -10.33 9.24 -14.82
CA HIS A 158 -9.27 8.63 -14.03
C HIS A 158 -8.39 7.64 -14.80
N GLY A 159 -8.78 7.22 -15.99
CA GLY A 159 -8.01 6.32 -16.84
C GLY A 159 -8.18 6.70 -18.31
N GLN A 160 -7.09 7.09 -18.96
CA GLN A 160 -7.08 7.41 -20.39
C GLN A 160 -6.39 6.32 -21.20
N GLY A 161 -5.64 5.41 -20.55
CA GLY A 161 -4.74 4.48 -21.23
C GLY A 161 -3.57 5.20 -21.90
N ASN A 162 -2.93 4.54 -22.86
CA ASN A 162 -1.86 5.11 -23.71
C ASN A 162 -0.68 5.70 -22.92
N GLY A 163 -0.37 5.13 -21.74
CA GLY A 163 0.75 5.56 -20.91
C GLY A 163 0.48 6.82 -20.04
N VAL A 164 -0.71 7.41 -20.13
CA VAL A 164 -1.08 8.57 -19.30
C VAL A 164 -1.39 8.12 -17.89
N ASP A 165 -0.64 8.61 -16.91
CA ASP A 165 -0.76 8.23 -15.51
C ASP A 165 -1.22 9.40 -14.64
N ILE A 166 -2.50 9.40 -14.27
CA ILE A 166 -3.11 10.42 -13.42
C ILE A 166 -2.50 10.46 -12.01
N LYS A 167 -1.86 9.36 -11.57
CA LYS A 167 -1.22 9.30 -10.25
C LYS A 167 0.01 10.18 -10.14
N VAL A 168 0.65 10.54 -11.26
CA VAL A 168 1.87 11.39 -11.25
C VAL A 168 1.59 12.79 -10.68
N PRO A 169 0.64 13.59 -11.21
CA PRO A 169 0.29 14.87 -10.60
C PRO A 169 -0.33 14.70 -9.20
N TRP A 170 -1.05 13.60 -8.92
CA TRP A 170 -1.56 13.33 -7.57
C TRP A 170 -0.44 13.15 -6.56
N GLU A 171 0.58 12.34 -6.87
CA GLU A 171 1.71 12.08 -5.99
C GLU A 171 2.45 13.39 -5.63
N LEU A 172 2.73 14.23 -6.62
CA LEU A 172 3.31 15.55 -6.38
C LEU A 172 2.43 16.40 -5.47
N SER A 173 1.10 16.39 -5.71
CA SER A 173 0.13 17.21 -4.98
C SER A 173 -0.16 16.72 -3.56
N ARG A 174 0.28 15.52 -3.15
CA ARG A 174 0.22 15.05 -1.75
C ARG A 174 1.05 15.88 -0.79
N GLY A 175 2.07 16.58 -1.29
CA GLY A 175 2.83 17.55 -0.51
C GLY A 175 3.84 16.94 0.48
N HIS A 176 4.29 15.69 0.28
CA HIS A 176 5.33 15.08 1.12
C HIS A 176 6.63 15.89 1.13
N HIS A 177 7.00 16.49 -0.01
CA HIS A 177 8.16 17.36 -0.15
C HIS A 177 8.06 18.64 0.70
N LEU A 178 6.86 19.12 1.04
CA LEU A 178 6.66 20.27 1.91
C LEU A 178 7.05 19.94 3.35
N VAL A 179 6.72 18.72 3.81
CA VAL A 179 7.14 18.22 5.12
C VAL A 179 8.66 18.07 5.19
N LEU A 180 9.27 17.50 4.14
CA LEU A 180 10.73 17.40 4.00
C LEU A 180 11.40 18.78 4.13
N LEU A 181 10.95 19.79 3.37
CA LEU A 181 11.49 21.16 3.44
C LEU A 181 11.35 21.75 4.84
N SER A 182 10.20 21.54 5.49
CA SER A 182 9.95 22.03 6.85
C SER A 182 10.89 21.38 7.86
N GLN A 183 11.12 20.08 7.75
CA GLN A 183 12.08 19.34 8.58
C GLN A 183 13.52 19.83 8.33
N ALA A 184 13.91 19.99 7.07
CA ALA A 184 15.24 20.53 6.71
C ALA A 184 15.45 21.95 7.29
N ALA A 185 14.45 22.83 7.20
CA ALA A 185 14.49 24.16 7.79
C ALA A 185 14.68 24.11 9.32
N LEU A 186 13.95 23.19 9.99
CA LEU A 186 14.07 23.01 11.44
C LEU A 186 15.43 22.46 11.86
N LEU A 187 15.89 21.37 11.21
CA LEU A 187 17.09 20.65 11.63
C LEU A 187 18.38 21.42 11.32
N THR A 188 18.43 22.08 10.16
CA THR A 188 19.64 22.80 9.70
C THR A 188 19.64 24.28 10.03
N GLY A 189 18.47 24.90 10.28
CA GLY A 189 18.28 26.33 10.39
C GLY A 189 18.23 27.09 9.04
N GLY A 190 18.27 26.35 7.91
CA GLY A 190 18.33 26.93 6.57
C GLY A 190 17.04 27.66 6.15
N GLU A 191 17.10 29.00 6.02
CA GLU A 191 15.96 29.84 5.62
C GLU A 191 15.42 29.50 4.22
N LYS A 192 16.29 29.07 3.31
CA LYS A 192 15.90 28.73 1.92
C LYS A 192 14.82 27.66 1.86
N TYR A 193 14.87 26.66 2.74
CA TYR A 193 13.88 25.58 2.77
C TYR A 193 12.49 26.08 3.20
N ALA A 194 12.46 26.99 4.21
CA ALA A 194 11.20 27.60 4.64
C ALA A 194 10.61 28.49 3.54
N ARG A 195 11.44 29.27 2.86
CA ARG A 195 11.04 30.10 1.71
C ARG A 195 10.50 29.25 0.56
N GLU A 196 11.20 28.18 0.20
CA GLU A 196 10.76 27.27 -0.84
C GLU A 196 9.44 26.58 -0.49
N CYS A 197 9.29 26.10 0.75
CA CYS A 197 8.05 25.49 1.21
C CYS A 197 6.86 26.45 1.06
N THR A 198 7.00 27.71 1.48
CA THR A 198 5.94 28.72 1.37
C THR A 198 5.66 29.10 -0.09
N ALA A 199 6.68 29.17 -0.92
CA ALA A 199 6.56 29.47 -2.36
C ALA A 199 5.80 28.34 -3.08
N LEU A 200 6.17 27.08 -2.85
CA LEU A 200 5.51 25.92 -3.48
C LEU A 200 4.04 25.78 -3.05
N MET A 201 3.73 26.03 -1.76
CA MET A 201 2.33 26.04 -1.32
C MET A 201 1.53 27.15 -2.00
N THR A 202 2.11 28.35 -2.14
CA THR A 202 1.48 29.47 -2.83
C THR A 202 1.23 29.13 -4.31
N ALA A 203 2.26 28.67 -5.02
CA ALA A 203 2.17 28.28 -6.43
C ALA A 203 1.12 27.18 -6.65
N TRP A 204 1.05 26.21 -5.71
CA TRP A 204 0.03 25.17 -5.77
C TRP A 204 -1.38 25.73 -5.61
N MET A 205 -1.62 26.63 -4.64
CA MET A 205 -2.94 27.23 -4.40
C MET A 205 -3.41 28.07 -5.60
N GLU A 206 -2.51 28.81 -6.22
CA GLU A 206 -2.81 29.63 -7.39
C GLU A 206 -3.15 28.78 -8.62
N ALA A 207 -2.43 27.66 -8.83
CA ALA A 207 -2.63 26.77 -9.96
C ALA A 207 -3.86 25.86 -9.81
N ASN A 208 -4.35 25.60 -8.58
CA ASN A 208 -5.36 24.58 -8.29
C ASN A 208 -6.60 25.17 -7.56
N PRO A 209 -7.47 25.90 -8.28
CA PRO A 209 -8.71 26.41 -7.70
C PRO A 209 -9.53 25.28 -7.06
N PRO A 210 -10.08 25.44 -5.84
CA PRO A 210 -10.79 24.38 -5.15
C PRO A 210 -11.94 23.78 -5.97
N GLY A 211 -11.90 22.45 -6.16
CA GLY A 211 -12.88 21.69 -6.93
C GLY A 211 -12.63 21.65 -8.44
N TYR A 212 -11.51 22.17 -8.93
CA TYR A 212 -11.17 22.14 -10.35
C TYR A 212 -9.78 21.55 -10.60
N GLY A 213 -9.59 20.98 -11.79
CA GLY A 213 -8.33 20.35 -12.20
C GLY A 213 -8.11 18.97 -11.59
N VAL A 214 -7.05 18.31 -12.09
CA VAL A 214 -6.72 16.91 -11.76
C VAL A 214 -6.43 16.70 -10.29
N ASN A 215 -5.90 17.71 -9.59
CA ASN A 215 -5.47 17.60 -8.19
C ASN A 215 -6.62 17.67 -7.16
N TRP A 216 -7.87 17.85 -7.63
CA TRP A 216 -9.08 17.72 -6.85
C TRP A 216 -9.89 16.47 -7.25
N ALA A 217 -9.47 15.72 -8.27
CA ALA A 217 -10.24 14.59 -8.80
C ALA A 217 -10.31 13.38 -7.86
N CYS A 218 -9.34 13.21 -6.96
CA CYS A 218 -9.30 12.13 -5.98
C CYS A 218 -9.37 12.69 -4.55
N PRO A 219 -10.47 12.51 -3.80
CA PRO A 219 -10.58 12.97 -2.41
C PRO A 219 -9.53 12.38 -1.48
N MET A 220 -9.04 11.15 -1.72
CA MET A 220 -7.92 10.57 -0.98
C MET A 220 -6.68 11.48 -1.05
N ASP A 221 -6.31 11.95 -2.24
CA ASP A 221 -5.14 12.82 -2.42
C ASP A 221 -5.36 14.21 -1.80
N VAL A 222 -6.60 14.72 -1.83
CA VAL A 222 -6.99 15.94 -1.11
C VAL A 222 -6.80 15.78 0.39
N ALA A 223 -7.16 14.62 0.95
CA ALA A 223 -7.01 14.31 2.37
C ALA A 223 -5.53 14.20 2.78
N ILE A 224 -4.72 13.44 2.03
CA ILE A 224 -3.28 13.28 2.28
C ILE A 224 -2.58 14.65 2.20
N ARG A 225 -2.90 15.47 1.21
CA ARG A 225 -2.40 16.83 1.09
C ARG A 225 -2.74 17.69 2.30
N ALA A 226 -3.99 17.68 2.76
CA ALA A 226 -4.39 18.44 3.95
C ALA A 226 -3.58 18.04 5.18
N VAL A 227 -3.33 16.74 5.39
CA VAL A 227 -2.52 16.21 6.47
C VAL A 227 -1.07 16.70 6.37
N ASN A 228 -0.44 16.57 5.21
CA ASN A 228 0.96 16.98 5.01
C ASN A 228 1.12 18.51 5.08
N TRP A 229 0.13 19.29 4.63
CA TRP A 229 0.15 20.73 4.79
C TRP A 229 0.05 21.15 6.26
N ILE A 230 -0.79 20.47 7.06
CA ILE A 230 -0.87 20.73 8.50
C ILE A 230 0.48 20.42 9.17
N TRP A 231 1.14 19.31 8.79
CA TRP A 231 2.46 18.98 9.28
C TRP A 231 3.51 20.04 8.90
N ALA A 232 3.60 20.38 7.62
CA ALA A 232 4.55 21.39 7.15
C ALA A 232 4.34 22.74 7.85
N LEU A 233 3.07 23.16 7.98
CA LEU A 233 2.70 24.41 8.61
C LEU A 233 3.08 24.43 10.10
N ALA A 234 2.74 23.36 10.85
CA ALA A 234 3.04 23.26 12.27
C ALA A 234 4.55 23.30 12.57
N LEU A 235 5.36 22.72 11.66
CA LEU A 235 6.82 22.76 11.79
C LEU A 235 7.43 24.13 11.46
N LEU A 236 6.73 24.99 10.71
CA LEU A 236 7.23 26.29 10.26
C LEU A 236 6.60 27.50 10.96
N VAL A 237 5.66 27.33 11.89
CA VAL A 237 4.86 28.45 12.47
C VAL A 237 5.70 29.58 13.03
N ASP A 238 6.88 29.29 13.59
CA ASP A 238 7.78 30.26 14.18
C ASP A 238 8.75 30.89 13.18
N ARG A 239 8.68 30.53 11.91
CA ARG A 239 9.56 31.06 10.86
C ARG A 239 9.02 32.40 10.33
N PRO A 240 9.91 33.39 10.06
CA PRO A 240 9.49 34.70 9.57
C PRO A 240 8.81 34.65 8.20
N GLU A 241 9.08 33.61 7.40
CA GLU A 241 8.44 33.37 6.11
C GLU A 241 6.93 33.09 6.24
N VAL A 242 6.48 32.60 7.42
CA VAL A 242 5.06 32.34 7.71
C VAL A 242 4.41 33.61 8.24
N THR A 243 4.15 34.57 7.34
CA THR A 243 3.43 35.80 7.69
C THR A 243 1.94 35.51 7.96
N THR A 244 1.27 36.33 8.79
CA THR A 244 -0.16 36.20 9.10
C THR A 244 -1.02 36.21 7.83
N ARG A 245 -0.67 37.06 6.86
CA ARG A 245 -1.39 37.13 5.58
C ARG A 245 -1.29 35.80 4.83
N TRP A 246 -0.08 35.29 4.61
CA TRP A 246 0.13 34.01 3.94
C TRP A 246 -0.53 32.86 4.70
N PHE A 247 -0.39 32.84 6.04
CA PHE A 247 -1.03 31.85 6.89
C PHE A 247 -2.56 31.86 6.72
N SER A 248 -3.19 33.05 6.59
CA SER A 248 -4.64 33.15 6.36
C SER A 248 -5.07 32.51 5.04
N GLU A 249 -4.27 32.65 3.99
CA GLU A 249 -4.50 32.05 2.66
C GLU A 249 -4.45 30.52 2.74
N VAL A 250 -3.45 29.97 3.45
CA VAL A 250 -3.32 28.52 3.68
C VAL A 250 -4.49 27.97 4.53
N ILE A 251 -4.88 28.67 5.60
CA ILE A 251 -6.04 28.26 6.42
C ILE A 251 -7.32 28.28 5.59
N ALA A 252 -7.52 29.28 4.75
CA ALA A 252 -8.67 29.33 3.83
C ALA A 252 -8.69 28.11 2.88
N SER A 253 -7.54 27.74 2.35
CA SER A 253 -7.39 26.55 1.52
C SER A 253 -7.68 25.25 2.31
N LEU A 254 -7.18 25.11 3.53
CA LEU A 254 -7.46 23.93 4.38
C LEU A 254 -8.94 23.83 4.77
N VAL A 255 -9.64 24.96 5.00
CA VAL A 255 -11.10 24.97 5.17
C VAL A 255 -11.81 24.46 3.92
N ALA A 256 -11.34 24.87 2.73
CA ALA A 256 -11.86 24.36 1.46
C ALA A 256 -11.67 22.86 1.31
N HIS A 257 -10.49 22.32 1.71
CA HIS A 257 -10.23 20.87 1.74
C HIS A 257 -11.24 20.14 2.64
N GLY A 258 -11.50 20.63 3.86
CA GLY A 258 -12.43 20.00 4.79
C GLY A 258 -13.86 19.96 4.26
N ARG A 259 -14.34 21.06 3.69
CA ARG A 259 -15.66 21.14 3.05
C ARG A 259 -15.77 20.19 1.86
N PHE A 260 -14.74 20.19 1.00
CA PHE A 260 -14.66 19.28 -0.13
C PHE A 260 -14.73 17.81 0.31
N LEU A 261 -13.93 17.40 1.28
CA LEU A 261 -13.91 16.03 1.80
C LEU A 261 -15.25 15.59 2.37
N MET A 262 -15.89 16.44 3.20
CA MET A 262 -17.21 16.11 3.77
C MET A 262 -18.29 15.89 2.71
N GLU A 263 -18.18 16.55 1.57
CA GLU A 263 -19.15 16.41 0.48
C GLU A 263 -18.83 15.27 -0.48
N ASN A 264 -17.56 14.84 -0.56
CA ASN A 264 -17.08 13.92 -1.59
C ASN A 264 -16.40 12.67 -1.01
N LEU A 265 -16.93 12.12 0.09
CA LEU A 265 -16.43 10.89 0.68
C LEU A 265 -16.47 9.72 -0.29
N GLU A 266 -15.36 8.98 -0.40
CA GLU A 266 -15.18 7.88 -1.35
C GLU A 266 -15.78 6.57 -0.86
N VAL A 267 -17.10 6.49 -0.89
CA VAL A 267 -17.83 5.25 -0.64
C VAL A 267 -18.18 4.61 -1.98
N ARG A 268 -17.81 3.36 -2.17
CA ARG A 268 -18.11 2.61 -3.40
C ARG A 268 -19.62 2.47 -3.63
N ASP A 269 -20.02 2.20 -4.86
CA ASP A 269 -21.42 2.00 -5.26
C ASP A 269 -22.13 0.86 -4.51
N ASP A 270 -21.37 -0.15 -4.08
CA ASP A 270 -21.85 -1.30 -3.29
C ASP A 270 -21.91 -1.01 -1.78
N GLY A 271 -21.51 0.20 -1.36
CA GLY A 271 -21.47 0.62 0.04
C GLY A 271 -20.20 0.18 0.78
N VAL A 272 -19.28 -0.52 0.11
CA VAL A 272 -17.98 -0.91 0.69
C VAL A 272 -17.09 0.33 0.79
N THR A 273 -16.44 0.47 1.94
CA THR A 273 -15.40 1.48 2.21
C THR A 273 -14.05 0.78 2.24
N ALA A 274 -13.00 1.47 1.79
CA ALA A 274 -11.64 0.95 1.67
C ALA A 274 -10.62 2.05 2.01
N ASN A 275 -9.36 1.86 1.66
CA ASN A 275 -8.26 2.79 1.97
C ASN A 275 -8.54 4.24 1.56
N HIS A 276 -9.19 4.51 0.42
CA HIS A 276 -9.57 5.86 -0.01
C HIS A 276 -10.51 6.55 0.98
N TYR A 277 -11.57 5.85 1.40
CA TYR A 277 -12.49 6.39 2.40
C TYR A 277 -11.79 6.62 3.75
N LEU A 278 -10.94 5.67 4.18
CA LEU A 278 -10.17 5.84 5.41
C LEU A 278 -9.27 7.08 5.34
N SER A 279 -8.59 7.31 4.21
CA SER A 279 -7.78 8.52 4.01
C SER A 279 -8.63 9.80 4.12
N ASN A 280 -9.85 9.82 3.56
CA ASN A 280 -10.77 10.96 3.73
C ASN A 280 -11.09 11.20 5.21
N VAL A 281 -11.33 10.11 5.98
CA VAL A 281 -11.59 10.15 7.43
C VAL A 281 -10.38 10.73 8.18
N VAL A 282 -9.17 10.30 7.84
CA VAL A 282 -7.91 10.79 8.44
C VAL A 282 -7.71 12.29 8.16
N GLY A 283 -7.93 12.73 6.92
CA GLY A 283 -7.86 14.15 6.57
C GLY A 283 -8.83 15.02 7.39
N LEU A 284 -10.07 14.55 7.54
CA LEU A 284 -11.08 15.24 8.36
C LEU A 284 -10.75 15.21 9.86
N LEU A 285 -10.11 14.14 10.35
CA LEU A 285 -9.63 14.04 11.73
C LEU A 285 -8.57 15.10 12.00
N TYR A 286 -7.55 15.20 11.13
CA TYR A 286 -6.49 16.20 11.24
C TYR A 286 -7.04 17.62 11.18
N LEU A 287 -7.88 17.94 10.21
CA LEU A 287 -8.54 19.24 10.08
C LEU A 287 -9.37 19.57 11.33
N GLY A 288 -10.14 18.61 11.84
CA GLY A 288 -11.03 18.79 12.99
C GLY A 288 -10.31 18.93 14.33
N LEU A 289 -9.10 18.36 14.48
CA LEU A 289 -8.29 18.46 15.72
C LEU A 289 -7.29 19.61 15.67
N CYS A 290 -6.69 19.86 14.50
CA CYS A 290 -5.65 20.87 14.36
C CYS A 290 -6.21 22.27 14.07
N LEU A 291 -7.41 22.41 13.48
CA LEU A 291 -8.07 23.67 13.16
C LEU A 291 -9.36 23.87 13.97
N LYS A 292 -9.28 23.67 15.28
CA LYS A 292 -10.47 23.69 16.17
C LYS A 292 -11.21 25.03 16.22
N GLU A 293 -10.62 26.13 15.76
CA GLU A 293 -11.22 27.45 15.61
C GLU A 293 -12.20 27.53 14.42
N VAL A 294 -12.11 26.61 13.46
CA VAL A 294 -13.03 26.51 12.36
C VAL A 294 -14.39 26.00 12.87
N CYS A 295 -15.46 26.70 12.55
CA CYS A 295 -16.81 26.37 13.04
C CYS A 295 -17.23 24.94 12.74
N GLU A 296 -16.83 24.40 11.58
CA GLU A 296 -17.12 23.04 11.16
C GLU A 296 -16.21 21.98 11.79
N ALA A 297 -15.09 22.37 12.41
CA ALA A 297 -14.08 21.44 12.94
C ALA A 297 -14.64 20.42 13.94
N GLY A 298 -15.56 20.84 14.82
CA GLY A 298 -16.26 19.95 15.73
C GLY A 298 -17.05 18.85 15.06
N GLN A 299 -17.71 19.17 13.93
CA GLN A 299 -18.46 18.21 13.11
C GLN A 299 -17.50 17.25 12.39
N TRP A 300 -16.40 17.75 11.78
CA TRP A 300 -15.39 16.93 11.13
C TRP A 300 -14.78 15.95 12.10
N ARG A 301 -14.34 16.40 13.27
CA ARG A 301 -13.80 15.55 14.33
C ARG A 301 -14.77 14.47 14.78
N ALA A 302 -16.02 14.86 15.11
CA ALA A 302 -17.02 13.92 15.59
C ALA A 302 -17.37 12.85 14.55
N PHE A 303 -17.43 13.24 13.27
CA PHE A 303 -17.61 12.31 12.15
C PHE A 303 -16.40 11.37 12.03
N ALA A 304 -15.20 11.94 11.99
CA ALA A 304 -13.97 11.19 11.72
C ALA A 304 -13.67 10.16 12.81
N VAL A 305 -13.80 10.51 14.10
CA VAL A 305 -13.58 9.57 15.21
C VAL A 305 -14.51 8.37 15.12
N ARG A 306 -15.81 8.59 14.91
CA ARG A 306 -16.77 7.50 14.74
C ARG A 306 -16.49 6.64 13.50
N ALA A 307 -16.11 7.27 12.40
CA ALA A 307 -15.79 6.57 11.16
C ALA A 307 -14.49 5.76 11.32
N LEU A 308 -13.46 6.33 11.95
CA LEU A 308 -12.18 5.67 12.20
C LEU A 308 -12.35 4.34 12.98
N VAL A 309 -13.12 4.37 14.08
CA VAL A 309 -13.40 3.16 14.87
C VAL A 309 -14.12 2.11 14.03
N ARG A 310 -15.14 2.52 13.28
CA ARG A 310 -15.88 1.61 12.40
C ARG A 310 -15.04 1.02 11.28
N GLU A 311 -14.14 1.81 10.69
CA GLU A 311 -13.28 1.33 9.60
C GLU A 311 -12.18 0.38 10.13
N MET A 312 -11.71 0.56 11.35
CA MET A 312 -10.85 -0.44 12.01
C MET A 312 -11.54 -1.81 12.08
N GLU A 313 -12.80 -1.85 12.52
CA GLU A 313 -13.56 -3.10 12.60
C GLU A 313 -13.83 -3.73 11.22
N ARG A 314 -13.99 -2.91 10.19
CA ARG A 314 -14.36 -3.36 8.83
C ARG A 314 -13.18 -3.79 7.98
N GLN A 315 -12.08 -3.06 8.08
CA GLN A 315 -10.95 -3.20 7.16
C GLN A 315 -9.82 -4.06 7.74
N VAL A 316 -9.76 -4.23 9.06
CA VAL A 316 -8.72 -5.00 9.73
C VAL A 316 -9.28 -6.33 10.22
N LEU A 317 -8.71 -7.42 9.72
CA LEU A 317 -9.11 -8.78 10.06
C LEU A 317 -8.71 -9.14 11.49
N ALA A 318 -9.20 -10.26 11.99
CA ALA A 318 -9.00 -10.66 13.38
C ALA A 318 -7.53 -10.86 13.77
N ASP A 319 -6.68 -11.21 12.81
CA ASP A 319 -5.24 -11.38 12.97
C ASP A 319 -4.42 -10.12 12.68
N GLY A 320 -5.07 -9.02 12.32
CA GLY A 320 -4.43 -7.73 12.05
C GLY A 320 -4.13 -7.44 10.58
N LEU A 321 -4.29 -8.41 9.66
CA LEU A 321 -4.06 -8.13 8.24
C LEU A 321 -5.17 -7.22 7.68
N HIS A 322 -4.79 -6.30 6.79
CA HIS A 322 -5.74 -5.47 6.07
C HIS A 322 -6.51 -6.28 5.01
N PHE A 323 -7.81 -6.07 4.91
CA PHE A 323 -8.72 -6.89 4.10
C PHE A 323 -8.57 -6.74 2.57
N GLU A 324 -7.75 -5.82 2.07
CA GLU A 324 -7.52 -5.65 0.63
C GLU A 324 -6.50 -6.63 0.04
N SER A 325 -5.91 -7.49 0.89
CA SER A 325 -4.99 -8.57 0.47
C SER A 325 -3.77 -8.08 -0.34
N SER A 326 -3.24 -6.92 0.05
CA SER A 326 -2.00 -6.34 -0.47
C SER A 326 -1.11 -5.86 0.67
N VAL A 327 0.18 -6.13 0.58
CA VAL A 327 1.19 -5.73 1.56
C VAL A 327 1.42 -4.21 1.54
N SER A 328 1.45 -3.60 0.37
CA SER A 328 1.58 -2.13 0.24
C SER A 328 0.39 -1.37 0.81
N TYR A 329 -0.84 -1.88 0.59
CA TYR A 329 -2.05 -1.25 1.14
C TYR A 329 -2.21 -1.54 2.64
N HIS A 330 -1.71 -2.67 3.13
CA HIS A 330 -1.60 -2.89 4.58
C HIS A 330 -0.74 -1.82 5.24
N ARG A 331 0.43 -1.49 4.68
CA ARG A 331 1.30 -0.41 5.15
C ARG A 331 0.57 0.93 5.19
N LEU A 332 -0.05 1.37 4.08
CA LEU A 332 -0.74 2.65 3.99
C LEU A 332 -1.85 2.77 5.03
N VAL A 333 -2.66 1.71 5.20
CA VAL A 333 -3.76 1.69 6.17
C VAL A 333 -3.24 1.67 7.61
N ALA A 334 -2.16 0.93 7.89
CA ALA A 334 -1.50 0.97 9.20
C ALA A 334 -0.97 2.37 9.51
N GLU A 335 -0.34 3.08 8.55
CA GLU A 335 0.06 4.48 8.71
C GLU A 335 -1.14 5.38 9.06
N CYS A 336 -2.25 5.24 8.34
CA CYS A 336 -3.47 5.99 8.60
C CYS A 336 -3.98 5.80 10.04
N PHE A 337 -4.04 4.57 10.51
CA PHE A 337 -4.51 4.27 11.86
C PHE A 337 -3.51 4.66 12.94
N LEU A 338 -2.21 4.40 12.77
CA LEU A 338 -1.15 4.76 13.72
C LEU A 338 -1.07 6.29 13.89
N SER A 339 -1.04 7.01 12.79
CA SER A 339 -1.01 8.48 12.78
C SER A 339 -2.25 9.07 13.46
N SER A 340 -3.43 8.51 13.16
CA SER A 340 -4.70 8.92 13.78
C SER A 340 -4.73 8.63 15.29
N ALA A 341 -4.27 7.47 15.71
CA ALA A 341 -4.21 7.09 17.14
C ALA A 341 -3.25 8.01 17.91
N ALA A 342 -2.09 8.31 17.34
CA ALA A 342 -1.14 9.24 17.96
C ALA A 342 -1.72 10.66 18.10
N LEU A 343 -2.41 11.14 17.05
CA LEU A 343 -3.07 12.43 17.08
C LEU A 343 -4.23 12.46 18.10
N CYS A 344 -5.08 11.43 18.13
CA CYS A 344 -6.16 11.29 19.11
C CYS A 344 -5.61 11.31 20.54
N ARG A 345 -4.57 10.52 20.81
CA ARG A 345 -3.90 10.50 22.13
C ARG A 345 -3.36 11.89 22.53
N HIS A 346 -2.73 12.59 21.59
CA HIS A 346 -2.19 13.94 21.82
C HIS A 346 -3.30 14.95 22.20
N HIS A 347 -4.49 14.79 21.62
CA HIS A 347 -5.65 15.64 21.89
C HIS A 347 -6.59 15.10 22.98
N ALA A 348 -6.19 14.09 23.74
CA ALA A 348 -7.01 13.43 24.76
C ALA A 348 -8.39 12.96 24.22
N VAL A 349 -8.38 12.40 23.00
CA VAL A 349 -9.56 11.76 22.39
C VAL A 349 -9.41 10.25 22.56
N ASP A 350 -10.27 9.68 23.37
CA ASP A 350 -10.24 8.25 23.67
C ASP A 350 -10.74 7.41 22.47
N LEU A 351 -9.98 6.37 22.17
CA LEU A 351 -10.35 5.31 21.23
C LEU A 351 -10.58 4.01 21.99
N PRO A 352 -11.50 3.13 21.55
CA PRO A 352 -11.78 1.86 22.24
C PRO A 352 -10.53 0.98 22.35
N SER A 353 -10.44 0.17 23.43
CA SER A 353 -9.32 -0.77 23.63
C SER A 353 -9.19 -1.76 22.48
N GLU A 354 -10.30 -2.23 21.92
CA GLU A 354 -10.32 -3.13 20.76
C GLU A 354 -9.68 -2.47 19.52
N PHE A 355 -9.84 -1.15 19.33
CA PHE A 355 -9.15 -0.40 18.28
C PHE A 355 -7.64 -0.50 18.45
N HIS A 356 -7.13 -0.25 19.65
CA HIS A 356 -5.70 -0.33 19.96
C HIS A 356 -5.16 -1.75 19.79
N HIS A 357 -5.91 -2.76 20.26
CA HIS A 357 -5.52 -4.17 20.10
C HIS A 357 -5.40 -4.59 18.64
N ARG A 358 -6.35 -4.21 17.76
CA ARG A 358 -6.27 -4.48 16.32
C ARG A 358 -5.14 -3.73 15.67
N LEU A 359 -4.89 -2.48 16.06
CA LEU A 359 -3.78 -1.68 15.55
C LEU A 359 -2.42 -2.26 15.92
N GLU A 360 -2.28 -2.77 17.14
CA GLU A 360 -1.08 -3.51 17.56
C GLU A 360 -0.86 -4.76 16.70
N LYS A 361 -1.90 -5.55 16.45
CA LYS A 361 -1.84 -6.68 15.53
C LYS A 361 -1.46 -6.30 14.11
N MET A 362 -1.85 -5.13 13.60
CA MET A 362 -1.39 -4.66 12.29
C MET A 362 0.13 -4.51 12.27
N CYS A 363 0.74 -3.99 13.33
CA CYS A 363 2.19 -3.91 13.45
C CYS A 363 2.83 -5.30 13.56
N GLU A 364 2.20 -6.25 14.26
CA GLU A 364 2.67 -7.64 14.34
C GLU A 364 2.66 -8.32 12.96
N VAL A 365 1.62 -8.10 12.16
CA VAL A 365 1.57 -8.55 10.76
C VAL A 365 2.72 -7.96 9.95
N ALA A 366 2.96 -6.65 10.08
CA ALA A 366 4.06 -5.99 9.40
C ALA A 366 5.44 -6.57 9.81
N ALA A 367 5.62 -6.87 11.10
CA ALA A 367 6.83 -7.55 11.59
C ALA A 367 6.93 -8.98 11.05
N GLY A 368 5.81 -9.69 10.99
CA GLY A 368 5.73 -11.06 10.49
C GLY A 368 6.11 -11.17 9.01
N TYR A 369 5.59 -10.32 8.14
CA TYR A 369 5.94 -10.40 6.71
C TYR A 369 7.28 -9.74 6.35
N THR A 370 7.85 -8.89 7.19
CA THR A 370 9.15 -8.26 6.91
C THR A 370 10.25 -9.33 6.88
N LYS A 371 10.97 -9.43 5.77
CA LYS A 371 12.08 -10.37 5.57
C LYS A 371 13.30 -9.99 6.44
N PRO A 372 14.26 -10.90 6.64
CA PRO A 372 15.46 -10.61 7.44
C PRO A 372 16.27 -9.39 6.97
N ASN A 373 16.24 -9.06 5.68
CA ASN A 373 16.87 -7.84 5.14
C ASN A 373 16.10 -6.54 5.45
N GLY A 374 14.97 -6.62 6.15
CA GLY A 374 14.15 -5.48 6.50
C GLY A 374 13.15 -5.04 5.42
N LEU A 375 13.07 -5.74 4.30
CA LEU A 375 12.15 -5.43 3.21
C LEU A 375 10.89 -6.31 3.26
N ALA A 376 9.77 -5.75 2.86
CA ALA A 376 8.51 -6.46 2.72
C ALA A 376 8.42 -7.20 1.37
N PRO A 377 7.67 -8.32 1.28
CA PRO A 377 7.29 -8.92 0.01
C PRO A 377 6.34 -8.01 -0.76
N GLN A 378 6.24 -8.20 -2.09
CA GLN A 378 5.42 -7.33 -2.95
C GLN A 378 4.08 -7.98 -3.35
N ILE A 379 3.44 -8.65 -2.43
CA ILE A 379 2.18 -9.37 -2.67
C ILE A 379 1.04 -8.38 -2.91
N GLY A 380 0.33 -8.58 -4.02
CA GLY A 380 -0.79 -7.77 -4.46
C GLY A 380 -0.37 -6.43 -5.09
N ASP A 381 -1.31 -5.55 -5.29
CA ASP A 381 -1.06 -4.21 -5.85
C ASP A 381 -0.16 -3.36 -4.95
N GLY A 382 0.64 -2.49 -5.57
CA GLY A 382 1.47 -1.49 -4.89
C GLY A 382 1.67 -0.25 -5.76
N ASP A 383 1.47 0.93 -5.18
CA ASP A 383 1.58 2.21 -5.90
C ASP A 383 2.47 3.23 -5.19
N ASN A 384 3.31 2.78 -4.28
CA ASN A 384 4.19 3.57 -3.42
C ASN A 384 3.46 4.55 -2.49
N GLY A 385 2.11 4.52 -2.44
CA GLY A 385 1.30 5.45 -1.67
C GLY A 385 1.63 5.47 -0.18
N ARG A 386 1.82 6.67 0.39
CA ARG A 386 2.11 6.94 1.80
C ARG A 386 1.18 8.03 2.33
N LEU A 387 0.83 7.97 3.60
CA LEU A 387 0.18 9.09 4.30
C LEU A 387 1.21 10.18 4.63
N HIS A 388 2.31 9.78 5.26
CA HIS A 388 3.46 10.63 5.60
C HIS A 388 4.74 10.07 5.00
N ILE A 389 5.71 10.92 4.74
CA ILE A 389 7.11 10.55 4.55
C ILE A 389 7.92 11.48 5.47
N LEU A 390 8.05 11.08 6.75
CA LEU A 390 8.76 11.87 7.75
C LEU A 390 10.25 11.52 7.81
N THR A 391 10.64 10.40 7.19
CA THR A 391 12.03 9.99 7.05
C THR A 391 12.20 9.25 5.71
N GLY A 392 13.40 9.33 5.13
CA GLY A 392 13.73 8.58 3.93
C GLY A 392 13.13 9.10 2.63
N TYR A 393 12.67 10.36 2.57
CA TYR A 393 12.14 10.94 1.34
C TYR A 393 13.18 10.89 0.22
N GLY A 394 12.81 10.28 -0.92
CA GLY A 394 13.65 10.18 -2.11
C GLY A 394 14.76 9.13 -2.08
N HIS A 395 15.07 8.51 -0.92
CA HIS A 395 16.19 7.57 -0.82
C HIS A 395 15.87 6.22 -0.16
N ARG A 396 14.75 6.09 0.57
CA ARG A 396 14.36 4.81 1.18
C ARG A 396 13.65 3.91 0.18
N ASP A 397 13.97 2.61 0.22
CA ASP A 397 13.24 1.60 -0.54
C ASP A 397 11.75 1.60 -0.12
N VAL A 398 10.85 1.64 -1.09
CA VAL A 398 9.39 1.64 -0.84
C VAL A 398 8.90 0.36 -0.16
N ARG A 399 9.70 -0.71 -0.22
CA ARG A 399 9.45 -1.99 0.46
C ARG A 399 9.91 -1.98 1.92
N ASP A 400 10.62 -0.94 2.37
CA ASP A 400 10.98 -0.79 3.79
C ASP A 400 9.79 -0.26 4.58
N HIS A 401 9.04 -1.16 5.21
CA HIS A 401 7.87 -0.85 6.03
C HIS A 401 8.20 -0.64 7.51
N ARG A 402 9.47 -0.66 7.91
CA ARG A 402 9.91 -0.64 9.31
C ARG A 402 9.61 0.67 10.04
N HIS A 403 9.33 1.77 9.32
CA HIS A 403 8.82 3.01 9.93
C HIS A 403 7.53 2.81 10.73
N LEU A 404 6.71 1.80 10.40
CA LEU A 404 5.52 1.43 11.19
C LEU A 404 5.88 1.05 12.63
N PHE A 405 7.04 0.43 12.84
CA PHE A 405 7.50 0.04 14.16
C PHE A 405 7.97 1.25 14.98
N GLY A 406 8.54 2.28 14.32
CA GLY A 406 8.87 3.56 14.94
C GLY A 406 7.63 4.25 15.52
N LEU A 407 6.53 4.28 14.76
CA LEU A 407 5.23 4.80 15.21
C LEU A 407 4.59 3.87 16.25
N GLY A 408 4.62 2.57 16.01
CA GLY A 408 4.08 1.56 16.92
C GLY A 408 4.73 1.63 18.30
N ARG A 409 6.04 1.81 18.39
CA ARG A 409 6.79 1.98 19.65
C ARG A 409 6.29 3.19 20.45
N VAL A 410 5.87 4.26 19.77
CA VAL A 410 5.31 5.43 20.45
C VAL A 410 3.95 5.14 21.08
N LEU A 411 3.13 4.31 20.45
CA LEU A 411 1.77 4.01 20.90
C LEU A 411 1.69 2.85 21.89
N PHE A 412 2.52 1.83 21.67
CA PHE A 412 2.53 0.59 22.43
C PHE A 412 3.88 0.41 23.12
N ASP A 413 3.91 0.01 24.36
CA ASP A 413 5.18 -0.15 25.11
C ASP A 413 5.92 -1.46 24.71
N ARG A 414 6.27 -1.55 23.42
CA ARG A 414 6.94 -2.72 22.80
C ARG A 414 8.38 -2.36 22.46
N VAL A 415 9.29 -2.64 23.41
CA VAL A 415 10.72 -2.29 23.26
C VAL A 415 11.39 -3.00 22.08
N GLU A 416 10.95 -4.21 21.75
CA GLU A 416 11.44 -5.00 20.61
C GLU A 416 11.18 -4.33 19.26
N TRP A 417 10.14 -3.51 19.13
CA TRP A 417 9.84 -2.81 17.87
C TRP A 417 10.87 -1.73 17.52
N ARG A 418 11.58 -1.20 18.52
CA ARG A 418 12.68 -0.28 18.23
C ARG A 418 13.80 -0.98 17.46
N ALA A 419 14.20 -2.17 17.89
CA ALA A 419 15.20 -2.97 17.19
C ALA A 419 14.71 -3.40 15.80
N ALA A 420 13.44 -3.84 15.70
CA ALA A 420 12.83 -4.21 14.42
C ALA A 420 12.74 -3.03 13.45
N ALA A 421 12.55 -1.80 13.95
CA ALA A 421 12.52 -0.58 13.12
C ALA A 421 13.87 -0.28 12.46
N GLY A 422 14.97 -0.74 13.03
CA GLY A 422 16.30 -0.38 12.54
C GLY A 422 16.45 1.15 12.41
N PRO A 423 17.09 1.68 11.35
CA PRO A 423 17.22 3.12 11.13
C PRO A 423 15.89 3.87 11.03
N SER A 424 14.81 3.18 10.66
CA SER A 424 13.48 3.77 10.47
C SER A 424 12.79 4.18 11.78
N TRP A 425 13.33 3.82 12.93
CA TRP A 425 12.78 4.21 14.24
C TRP A 425 12.74 5.74 14.43
N ILE A 426 13.60 6.48 13.73
CA ILE A 426 13.71 7.94 13.75
C ILE A 426 12.36 8.61 13.41
N GLU A 427 11.50 7.94 12.66
CA GLU A 427 10.16 8.44 12.36
C GLU A 427 9.34 8.67 13.64
N GLY A 428 9.54 7.84 14.67
CA GLY A 428 8.93 8.03 16.00
C GLY A 428 9.29 9.34 16.71
N LEU A 429 10.43 9.95 16.41
CA LEU A 429 10.83 11.25 16.98
C LEU A 429 9.84 12.37 16.61
N TRP A 430 9.30 12.29 15.37
CA TRP A 430 8.29 13.26 14.90
C TRP A 430 6.91 13.01 15.52
N PHE A 431 6.71 11.84 16.14
CA PHE A 431 5.52 11.49 16.91
C PHE A 431 5.73 11.55 18.42
N GLY A 432 6.76 12.27 18.88
CA GLY A 432 7.01 12.57 20.29
C GLY A 432 7.88 11.56 21.04
N ALA A 433 8.49 10.57 20.34
CA ALA A 433 9.51 9.74 20.96
C ALA A 433 10.68 10.59 21.45
N THR A 434 11.39 10.09 22.46
CA THR A 434 12.61 10.74 22.96
C THR A 434 13.81 10.13 22.25
N PRO A 435 14.80 10.92 21.80
CA PRO A 435 16.06 10.38 21.34
C PRO A 435 16.70 9.53 22.45
N GLU A 436 16.91 8.28 22.16
CA GLU A 436 17.55 7.32 23.07
C GLU A 436 18.80 6.78 22.37
N SER A 437 19.80 6.36 23.14
CA SER A 437 20.96 5.63 22.61
C SER A 437 20.50 4.33 21.93
N GLU A 438 21.30 3.83 20.98
CA GLU A 438 20.96 2.61 20.25
C GLU A 438 20.55 1.47 21.16
N PRO A 439 19.50 0.70 20.82
CA PRO A 439 19.13 -0.46 21.60
C PRO A 439 20.25 -1.49 21.55
N THR A 440 20.60 -2.05 22.69
CA THR A 440 21.28 -3.35 22.75
C THR A 440 20.39 -4.33 22.01
N ALA A 441 20.89 -4.89 20.92
CA ALA A 441 20.17 -5.66 19.94
C ALA A 441 19.18 -6.67 20.56
N THR A 442 17.90 -6.51 20.23
CA THR A 442 16.92 -7.59 20.36
C THR A 442 16.47 -7.96 18.96
N ALA A 443 16.52 -9.24 18.65
CA ALA A 443 16.34 -9.77 17.31
C ALA A 443 14.94 -9.47 16.75
N ALA A 444 14.86 -9.36 15.41
CA ALA A 444 13.62 -9.48 14.66
C ALA A 444 12.87 -10.78 15.05
N PRO A 445 11.55 -10.92 14.79
CA PRO A 445 10.83 -12.16 15.07
C PRO A 445 11.59 -13.36 14.47
N THR A 446 12.02 -14.30 15.30
CA THR A 446 12.89 -15.42 14.88
C THR A 446 12.11 -16.69 14.55
N GLY A 447 10.83 -16.76 14.85
CA GLY A 447 10.00 -17.95 14.69
C GLY A 447 9.00 -17.87 13.54
N SER A 448 8.59 -19.07 13.09
CA SER A 448 7.48 -19.22 12.12
C SER A 448 6.18 -18.67 12.69
N ILE A 449 5.38 -18.01 11.86
CA ILE A 449 4.14 -17.34 12.26
C ILE A 449 3.04 -17.51 11.21
N ALA A 450 1.79 -17.58 11.66
CA ALA A 450 0.63 -17.65 10.77
C ALA A 450 -0.36 -16.52 11.08
N PHE A 451 -0.95 -15.99 10.02
CA PHE A 451 -2.06 -15.03 10.02
C PHE A 451 -3.26 -15.66 9.28
N PRO A 452 -4.03 -16.54 9.94
CA PRO A 452 -5.00 -17.39 9.25
C PRO A 452 -6.19 -16.64 8.64
N ALA A 453 -6.64 -15.53 9.24
CA ALA A 453 -7.74 -14.74 8.72
C ALA A 453 -7.33 -13.98 7.45
N GLY A 454 -6.10 -13.50 7.42
CA GLY A 454 -5.50 -12.82 6.27
C GLY A 454 -4.86 -13.74 5.24
N GLY A 455 -4.48 -14.96 5.64
CA GLY A 455 -3.93 -15.99 4.76
C GLY A 455 -2.42 -15.92 4.52
N PHE A 456 -1.64 -15.30 5.41
CA PHE A 456 -0.19 -15.39 5.37
C PHE A 456 0.33 -16.46 6.31
N TYR A 457 1.15 -17.38 5.78
CA TYR A 457 1.83 -18.42 6.52
C TYR A 457 3.32 -18.33 6.26
N ILE A 458 4.10 -18.07 7.31
CA ILE A 458 5.52 -17.70 7.20
C ILE A 458 6.35 -18.69 8.02
N LEU A 459 7.18 -19.46 7.34
CA LEU A 459 8.18 -20.32 7.94
C LEU A 459 9.49 -19.53 8.03
N ARG A 460 10.02 -19.41 9.23
CA ARG A 460 11.22 -18.58 9.50
C ARG A 460 12.18 -19.30 10.41
N HIS A 461 13.45 -19.24 10.05
CA HIS A 461 14.55 -19.74 10.86
C HIS A 461 15.81 -18.92 10.58
N GLU A 462 16.38 -18.27 11.59
CA GLU A 462 17.55 -17.41 11.44
C GLU A 462 17.40 -16.40 10.29
N GLN A 463 18.20 -16.53 9.23
CA GLN A 463 18.17 -15.68 8.03
C GLN A 463 17.34 -16.27 6.88
N ASP A 464 16.63 -17.37 7.13
CA ASP A 464 15.79 -18.00 6.13
C ASP A 464 14.32 -17.61 6.33
N TYR A 465 13.62 -17.41 5.22
CA TYR A 465 12.21 -17.03 5.21
C TYR A 465 11.50 -17.65 4.02
N LEU A 466 10.35 -18.26 4.28
CA LEU A 466 9.44 -18.71 3.24
C LEU A 466 8.02 -18.24 3.59
N LEU A 467 7.36 -17.56 2.65
CA LEU A 467 5.95 -17.18 2.79
C LEU A 467 5.11 -17.96 1.79
N LEU A 468 4.06 -18.62 2.26
CA LEU A 468 2.98 -19.15 1.41
C LEU A 468 1.78 -18.19 1.48
N ASN A 469 1.32 -17.74 0.30
CA ASN A 469 0.18 -16.83 0.17
C ASN A 469 -1.14 -17.60 0.02
N CYS A 470 -1.95 -17.57 1.07
CA CYS A 470 -3.30 -18.11 1.11
C CYS A 470 -4.37 -17.01 1.26
N ASN A 471 -4.10 -15.76 0.81
CA ASN A 471 -5.03 -14.65 0.95
C ASN A 471 -6.33 -14.90 0.17
N PRO A 472 -7.50 -14.79 0.81
CA PRO A 472 -8.76 -14.85 0.09
C PRO A 472 -8.93 -13.64 -0.85
N PRO A 473 -9.90 -13.67 -1.78
CA PRO A 473 -10.30 -12.48 -2.52
C PRO A 473 -10.75 -11.40 -1.54
N GLY A 474 -9.90 -10.41 -1.32
CA GLY A 474 -10.09 -9.36 -0.31
C GLY A 474 -11.22 -8.38 -0.66
N THR A 475 -11.39 -7.35 0.18
CA THR A 475 -12.43 -6.31 0.01
C THR A 475 -13.84 -6.93 -0.09
N ASN A 476 -14.17 -7.84 0.85
CA ASN A 476 -15.44 -8.59 0.88
C ASN A 476 -15.75 -9.34 -0.44
N GLY A 477 -14.73 -9.93 -1.07
CA GLY A 477 -14.84 -10.69 -2.31
C GLY A 477 -14.75 -9.86 -3.59
N VAL A 478 -14.49 -8.55 -3.50
CA VAL A 478 -14.30 -7.71 -4.71
C VAL A 478 -12.91 -7.89 -5.32
N GLY A 479 -11.90 -8.25 -4.49
CA GLY A 479 -10.52 -8.44 -4.94
C GLY A 479 -9.88 -7.17 -5.49
N THR A 480 -10.03 -6.03 -4.81
CA THR A 480 -9.62 -4.71 -5.31
C THR A 480 -8.14 -4.67 -5.65
N HIS A 481 -7.30 -5.12 -4.71
CA HIS A 481 -5.85 -5.10 -4.83
C HIS A 481 -5.21 -6.50 -4.79
N LYS A 482 -6.05 -7.55 -4.88
CA LYS A 482 -5.63 -8.95 -4.92
C LYS A 482 -5.14 -9.33 -6.31
N HIS A 483 -4.04 -10.10 -6.36
CA HIS A 483 -3.60 -10.80 -7.55
C HIS A 483 -4.13 -12.25 -7.59
N ASN A 484 -3.96 -12.96 -8.69
CA ASN A 484 -4.22 -14.39 -8.83
C ASN A 484 -3.00 -15.21 -8.40
N ASP A 485 -2.65 -15.09 -7.14
CA ASP A 485 -1.41 -15.55 -6.53
C ASP A 485 -1.66 -16.55 -5.36
N LEU A 486 -2.81 -17.26 -5.36
CA LEU A 486 -3.06 -18.27 -4.34
C LEU A 486 -2.02 -19.38 -4.41
N LEU A 487 -1.56 -19.76 -3.22
CA LEU A 487 -0.50 -20.74 -2.99
C LEU A 487 0.84 -20.36 -3.64
N SER A 488 1.05 -19.08 -4.01
CA SER A 488 2.37 -18.62 -4.40
C SER A 488 3.34 -18.60 -3.21
N VAL A 489 4.62 -18.76 -3.52
CA VAL A 489 5.71 -18.85 -2.54
C VAL A 489 6.70 -17.73 -2.78
N GLU A 490 7.08 -17.01 -1.73
CA GLU A 490 8.31 -16.25 -1.65
C GLU A 490 9.35 -17.04 -0.84
N LEU A 491 10.59 -17.07 -1.31
CA LEU A 491 11.71 -17.76 -0.67
C LEU A 491 12.91 -16.82 -0.55
N TYR A 492 13.40 -16.68 0.66
CA TYR A 492 14.59 -15.89 1.00
C TYR A 492 15.52 -16.77 1.82
N ILE A 493 16.78 -16.88 1.42
CA ILE A 493 17.78 -17.77 2.05
C ILE A 493 19.07 -16.97 2.24
N ASP A 494 19.63 -17.04 3.45
CA ASP A 494 20.95 -16.49 3.77
C ASP A 494 21.20 -15.06 3.25
N GLY A 495 20.26 -14.17 3.50
CA GLY A 495 20.45 -12.76 3.13
C GLY A 495 19.98 -12.39 1.73
N GLU A 496 19.48 -13.33 0.91
CA GLU A 496 19.11 -13.08 -0.48
C GLU A 496 17.71 -13.56 -0.87
N ASP A 497 17.02 -12.75 -1.67
CA ASP A 497 15.78 -13.16 -2.31
C ASP A 497 16.07 -14.22 -3.40
N ILE A 498 15.33 -15.32 -3.37
CA ILE A 498 15.44 -16.44 -4.32
C ILE A 498 14.20 -16.50 -5.21
N LEU A 499 13.03 -16.81 -4.63
CA LEU A 499 11.75 -16.73 -5.34
C LEU A 499 11.00 -15.50 -4.85
N VAL A 500 10.49 -14.70 -5.78
CA VAL A 500 9.83 -13.43 -5.48
C VAL A 500 8.48 -13.29 -6.15
N ASP A 501 7.60 -12.52 -5.54
CA ASP A 501 6.41 -12.02 -6.22
C ASP A 501 6.83 -10.96 -7.26
N PRO A 502 6.26 -10.95 -8.48
CA PRO A 502 6.62 -9.97 -9.50
C PRO A 502 6.19 -8.54 -9.15
N GLY A 503 5.38 -8.35 -8.12
CA GLY A 503 4.87 -7.04 -7.71
C GLY A 503 3.84 -6.45 -8.66
N CYS A 504 3.76 -5.12 -8.70
CA CYS A 504 2.82 -4.37 -9.53
C CYS A 504 3.53 -3.24 -10.28
N PHE A 505 3.43 -3.22 -11.60
CA PHE A 505 4.16 -2.26 -12.43
C PHE A 505 3.38 -0.95 -12.65
N LEU A 506 2.19 -1.02 -13.24
CA LEU A 506 1.36 0.12 -13.61
C LEU A 506 -0.12 -0.21 -13.37
N TYR A 507 -0.97 0.82 -13.30
CA TYR A 507 -2.41 0.69 -13.16
C TYR A 507 -3.14 1.13 -14.44
N THR A 508 -3.89 2.23 -14.36
CA THR A 508 -4.74 2.74 -15.44
C THR A 508 -3.98 3.26 -16.66
N SER A 509 -2.70 3.58 -16.51
CA SER A 509 -1.83 3.99 -17.61
C SER A 509 -1.54 2.87 -18.60
N ASP A 510 -1.43 1.61 -18.12
CA ASP A 510 -1.32 0.41 -18.96
C ASP A 510 -2.14 -0.75 -18.39
N PRO A 511 -3.43 -0.85 -18.75
CA PRO A 511 -4.31 -1.92 -18.30
C PRO A 511 -3.84 -3.34 -18.67
N GLN A 512 -3.07 -3.47 -19.76
CA GLN A 512 -2.55 -4.79 -20.19
C GLN A 512 -1.39 -5.21 -19.30
N ALA A 513 -0.46 -4.30 -19.02
CA ALA A 513 0.61 -4.54 -18.06
C ALA A 513 0.04 -4.86 -16.67
N TYR A 514 -0.95 -4.08 -16.19
CA TYR A 514 -1.64 -4.36 -14.94
C TYR A 514 -2.19 -5.79 -14.86
N ASN A 515 -2.95 -6.21 -15.89
CA ASN A 515 -3.52 -7.56 -15.93
C ASN A 515 -2.44 -8.65 -16.05
N ARG A 516 -1.31 -8.38 -16.70
CA ARG A 516 -0.19 -9.32 -16.81
C ARG A 516 0.45 -9.57 -15.44
N PHE A 517 0.71 -8.51 -14.65
CA PHE A 517 1.35 -8.65 -13.34
C PHE A 517 0.44 -9.34 -12.31
N ARG A 518 -0.87 -9.15 -12.37
CA ARG A 518 -1.83 -9.80 -11.46
C ARG A 518 -2.35 -11.15 -11.94
N SER A 519 -1.91 -11.65 -13.10
CA SER A 519 -2.36 -12.94 -13.65
C SER A 519 -1.72 -14.12 -12.90
N THR A 520 -2.42 -15.27 -12.84
CA THR A 520 -1.91 -16.50 -12.21
C THR A 520 -0.53 -16.88 -12.73
N ARG A 521 -0.32 -16.73 -14.03
CA ARG A 521 0.91 -17.10 -14.73
C ARG A 521 2.12 -16.23 -14.37
N ALA A 522 1.91 -15.11 -13.69
CA ALA A 522 3.00 -14.25 -13.26
C ALA A 522 3.64 -14.72 -11.94
N HIS A 523 2.93 -15.53 -11.16
CA HIS A 523 3.30 -15.88 -9.78
C HIS A 523 3.86 -17.30 -9.66
N SER A 524 4.52 -17.60 -8.53
CA SER A 524 5.10 -18.93 -8.23
C SER A 524 4.00 -19.95 -7.85
N THR A 525 3.08 -20.22 -8.79
CA THR A 525 1.93 -21.11 -8.61
C THR A 525 1.62 -21.91 -9.89
N VAL A 526 0.47 -22.56 -9.93
CA VAL A 526 0.05 -23.46 -11.00
C VAL A 526 -1.09 -22.84 -11.79
N THR A 527 -0.99 -22.89 -13.13
CA THR A 527 -2.08 -22.56 -14.06
C THR A 527 -2.64 -23.84 -14.68
N VAL A 528 -3.97 -23.99 -14.71
CA VAL A 528 -4.68 -25.13 -15.30
C VAL A 528 -5.49 -24.64 -16.49
N ASP A 529 -5.32 -25.30 -17.65
CA ASP A 529 -6.04 -25.00 -18.92
C ASP A 529 -5.98 -23.52 -19.31
N GLN A 530 -4.87 -22.85 -18.99
CA GLN A 530 -4.65 -21.41 -19.21
C GLN A 530 -5.66 -20.51 -18.49
N ALA A 531 -6.35 -21.02 -17.48
CA ALA A 531 -7.36 -20.28 -16.72
C ALA A 531 -6.73 -19.52 -15.53
N GLU A 532 -7.29 -18.38 -15.22
CA GLU A 532 -6.98 -17.64 -14.00
C GLU A 532 -7.60 -18.30 -12.77
N GLN A 533 -6.99 -18.17 -11.58
CA GLN A 533 -7.59 -18.66 -10.31
C GLN A 533 -8.91 -17.94 -10.01
N ASN A 534 -8.94 -16.63 -10.20
CA ASN A 534 -10.14 -15.80 -10.19
C ASN A 534 -10.25 -15.07 -11.53
N ARG A 535 -11.40 -15.14 -12.19
CA ARG A 535 -11.58 -14.52 -13.52
C ARG A 535 -11.36 -13.00 -13.45
N LEU A 536 -10.59 -12.51 -14.38
CA LEU A 536 -10.47 -11.06 -14.62
C LEU A 536 -11.80 -10.55 -15.22
N ILE A 537 -12.21 -9.34 -14.82
CA ILE A 537 -13.42 -8.72 -15.34
C ILE A 537 -13.04 -7.81 -16.51
N PRO A 538 -13.47 -8.12 -17.75
CA PRO A 538 -13.13 -7.29 -18.90
C PRO A 538 -13.56 -5.82 -18.71
N GLY A 539 -12.64 -4.91 -19.02
CA GLY A 539 -12.87 -3.46 -18.89
C GLY A 539 -12.97 -2.93 -17.46
N LYS A 540 -12.69 -3.77 -16.45
CA LYS A 540 -12.63 -3.34 -15.04
C LYS A 540 -11.27 -3.67 -14.44
N LEU A 541 -10.57 -2.64 -14.04
CA LEU A 541 -9.41 -2.77 -13.18
C LEU A 541 -9.86 -2.82 -11.70
N PHE A 542 -8.99 -3.26 -10.81
CA PHE A 542 -9.24 -3.32 -9.36
C PHE A 542 -10.48 -4.14 -8.99
N CYS A 543 -10.75 -5.20 -9.72
CA CYS A 543 -11.83 -6.16 -9.44
C CYS A 543 -11.44 -7.54 -9.96
N LEU A 544 -11.81 -8.58 -9.20
CA LEU A 544 -11.77 -9.98 -9.60
C LEU A 544 -13.15 -10.60 -9.36
N HIS A 545 -13.47 -11.69 -10.08
CA HIS A 545 -14.55 -12.56 -9.65
C HIS A 545 -14.09 -13.33 -8.40
N PRO A 546 -14.93 -13.47 -7.36
CA PRO A 546 -14.58 -14.30 -6.19
C PRO A 546 -14.79 -15.78 -6.49
N ASP A 547 -14.01 -16.31 -7.45
CA ASP A 547 -14.18 -17.70 -7.93
C ASP A 547 -13.47 -18.70 -7.03
N SER A 548 -12.50 -18.29 -6.22
CA SER A 548 -11.67 -19.18 -5.43
C SER A 548 -11.92 -19.05 -3.92
N ARG A 549 -11.84 -20.18 -3.25
CA ARG A 549 -11.70 -20.29 -1.80
C ARG A 549 -10.44 -21.08 -1.50
N VAL A 550 -9.71 -20.65 -0.48
CA VAL A 550 -8.51 -21.32 0.00
C VAL A 550 -8.76 -21.95 1.36
N GLN A 551 -8.17 -23.10 1.61
CA GLN A 551 -8.22 -23.79 2.89
C GLN A 551 -6.82 -24.28 3.23
N VAL A 552 -6.37 -23.97 4.45
CA VAL A 552 -5.16 -24.55 5.02
C VAL A 552 -5.57 -25.81 5.78
N LEU A 553 -4.95 -26.93 5.43
CA LEU A 553 -5.27 -28.26 5.94
C LEU A 553 -4.34 -28.68 7.06
N GLN A 554 -3.08 -28.17 7.04
CA GLN A 554 -2.05 -28.53 8.00
C GLN A 554 -1.10 -27.34 8.17
N TRP A 555 -0.73 -27.06 9.41
CA TRP A 555 0.30 -26.10 9.80
C TRP A 555 1.08 -26.68 10.98
N GLU A 556 2.31 -27.09 10.72
CA GLU A 556 3.25 -27.59 11.73
C GLU A 556 4.54 -26.78 11.60
N SER A 557 4.93 -26.10 12.65
CA SER A 557 6.07 -25.18 12.65
C SER A 557 6.83 -25.23 13.97
N GLY A 558 8.06 -24.70 13.97
CA GLY A 558 8.93 -24.57 15.14
C GLY A 558 9.73 -25.84 15.50
N GLY A 559 9.68 -26.87 14.68
CA GLY A 559 10.51 -28.07 14.81
C GLY A 559 11.64 -28.12 13.77
N PRO A 560 12.46 -29.20 13.82
CA PRO A 560 13.49 -29.42 12.79
C PRO A 560 12.91 -29.68 11.40
N VAL A 561 11.67 -30.12 11.36
CA VAL A 561 10.85 -30.29 10.14
C VAL A 561 9.58 -29.47 10.31
N GLU A 562 9.27 -28.70 9.29
CA GLU A 562 8.04 -27.90 9.26
C GLU A 562 7.21 -28.27 8.04
N ARG A 563 5.88 -28.26 8.20
CA ARG A 563 4.96 -28.67 7.15
C ARG A 563 3.76 -27.76 7.06
N LEU A 564 3.45 -27.32 5.84
CA LEU A 564 2.27 -26.52 5.54
C LEU A 564 1.55 -27.13 4.34
N VAL A 565 0.26 -27.41 4.48
CA VAL A 565 -0.57 -27.95 3.38
C VAL A 565 -1.78 -27.05 3.21
N ALA A 566 -1.96 -26.55 1.99
CA ALA A 566 -3.13 -25.75 1.65
C ALA A 566 -3.69 -26.13 0.26
N GLU A 567 -4.96 -25.84 0.06
CA GLU A 567 -5.62 -26.09 -1.24
C GLU A 567 -6.60 -24.97 -1.59
N HIS A 568 -6.88 -24.82 -2.89
CA HIS A 568 -7.92 -23.93 -3.37
C HIS A 568 -8.79 -24.58 -4.44
N ASP A 569 -10.01 -24.06 -4.61
CA ASP A 569 -11.05 -24.54 -5.53
C ASP A 569 -11.22 -23.65 -6.78
N GLY A 570 -10.32 -22.71 -7.03
CA GLY A 570 -10.43 -21.72 -8.12
C GLY A 570 -10.59 -22.32 -9.51
N TYR A 571 -10.16 -23.56 -9.72
CA TYR A 571 -10.32 -24.31 -10.98
C TYR A 571 -11.53 -25.28 -10.98
N GLU A 572 -12.29 -25.38 -9.87
CA GLU A 572 -13.50 -26.24 -9.87
C GLU A 572 -14.65 -25.67 -10.71
N ARG A 573 -14.58 -24.41 -11.13
CA ARG A 573 -15.51 -23.78 -12.06
C ARG A 573 -15.31 -24.18 -13.53
N LEU A 574 -14.19 -24.81 -13.86
CA LEU A 574 -13.91 -25.27 -15.23
C LEU A 574 -14.89 -26.38 -15.64
N SER A 575 -15.07 -26.58 -16.93
CA SER A 575 -15.93 -27.67 -17.47
C SER A 575 -15.52 -29.04 -16.97
N HIS A 576 -14.23 -29.19 -16.63
CA HIS A 576 -13.63 -30.32 -15.93
C HIS A 576 -13.02 -29.82 -14.67
N PRO A 577 -13.70 -29.94 -13.52
CA PRO A 577 -13.31 -29.32 -12.27
C PRO A 577 -12.02 -29.89 -11.70
N VAL A 578 -11.08 -28.99 -11.33
CA VAL A 578 -9.79 -29.37 -10.75
C VAL A 578 -9.59 -28.70 -9.39
N ARG A 579 -9.09 -29.47 -8.42
CA ARG A 579 -8.60 -28.99 -7.13
C ARG A 579 -7.08 -28.92 -7.15
N HIS A 580 -6.52 -27.79 -6.76
CA HIS A 580 -5.08 -27.64 -6.57
C HIS A 580 -4.76 -27.65 -5.07
N ARG A 581 -3.85 -28.54 -4.68
CA ARG A 581 -3.27 -28.62 -3.33
C ARG A 581 -1.76 -28.46 -3.43
N ARG A 582 -1.21 -27.61 -2.55
CA ARG A 582 0.24 -27.43 -2.39
C ARG A 582 0.64 -27.81 -0.98
N GLU A 583 1.75 -28.56 -0.89
CA GLU A 583 2.46 -28.86 0.34
C GLU A 583 3.83 -28.20 0.30
N ILE A 584 4.16 -27.51 1.38
CA ILE A 584 5.50 -27.02 1.67
C ILE A 584 6.07 -27.90 2.78
N PHE A 585 7.25 -28.42 2.56
CA PHE A 585 8.01 -29.20 3.51
C PHE A 585 9.39 -28.57 3.66
N VAL A 586 9.76 -28.19 4.88
CA VAL A 586 11.05 -27.58 5.19
C VAL A 586 11.79 -28.50 6.16
N ASP A 587 12.92 -29.01 5.72
CA ASP A 587 13.86 -29.79 6.55
C ASP A 587 15.04 -28.88 6.94
N ARG A 588 15.04 -28.44 8.20
CA ARG A 588 16.05 -27.55 8.75
C ARG A 588 17.42 -28.23 8.90
N LEU A 589 17.42 -29.54 9.13
CA LEU A 589 18.66 -30.30 9.32
C LEU A 589 19.39 -30.51 8.00
N ASN A 590 18.65 -30.74 6.92
CA ASN A 590 19.17 -30.95 5.58
C ASN A 590 19.10 -29.68 4.72
N GLU A 591 18.72 -28.54 5.31
CA GLU A 591 18.63 -27.22 4.65
C GLU A 591 17.91 -27.29 3.30
N THR A 592 16.72 -27.93 3.32
CA THR A 592 15.94 -28.20 2.11
C THR A 592 14.53 -27.62 2.23
N TRP A 593 14.11 -26.92 1.19
CA TRP A 593 12.75 -26.38 0.99
C TRP A 593 12.13 -27.13 -0.18
N GLN A 594 11.14 -27.97 0.11
CA GLN A 594 10.45 -28.78 -0.91
C GLN A 594 9.03 -28.25 -1.10
N VAL A 595 8.63 -28.18 -2.35
CA VAL A 595 7.25 -27.89 -2.78
C VAL A 595 6.69 -29.08 -3.52
N THR A 596 5.47 -29.50 -3.12
CA THR A 596 4.74 -30.57 -3.80
C THR A 596 3.35 -30.06 -4.17
N ASP A 597 3.05 -30.02 -5.46
CA ASP A 597 1.73 -29.69 -5.99
C ASP A 597 0.98 -30.94 -6.38
N ARG A 598 -0.28 -31.07 -5.95
CA ARG A 598 -1.18 -32.13 -6.36
C ARG A 598 -2.43 -31.54 -6.99
N LEU A 599 -2.72 -31.98 -8.23
CA LEU A 599 -3.95 -31.61 -8.94
C LEU A 599 -4.82 -32.85 -9.07
N THR A 600 -6.09 -32.71 -8.67
CA THR A 600 -7.07 -33.80 -8.68
C THR A 600 -8.31 -33.37 -9.42
N ALA A 601 -8.83 -34.24 -10.32
CA ALA A 601 -10.15 -34.09 -10.92
C ALA A 601 -11.23 -34.22 -9.82
N ARG A 602 -12.29 -33.46 -9.96
CA ARG A 602 -13.46 -33.50 -9.05
C ARG A 602 -14.68 -34.17 -9.71
N ASP A 603 -14.49 -34.71 -10.91
CA ASP A 603 -15.46 -35.53 -11.62
C ASP A 603 -14.81 -36.84 -12.06
N ASP A 604 -15.64 -37.82 -12.53
CA ASP A 604 -15.19 -39.14 -12.93
C ASP A 604 -14.74 -39.19 -14.39
N ARG A 605 -14.66 -38.04 -15.07
CA ARG A 605 -14.29 -37.97 -16.50
C ARG A 605 -12.78 -38.03 -16.66
N SER A 606 -12.29 -38.97 -17.45
CA SER A 606 -10.87 -39.12 -17.77
C SER A 606 -10.46 -38.19 -18.92
N LEU A 607 -10.49 -36.88 -18.69
CA LEU A 607 -10.12 -35.89 -19.69
C LEU A 607 -8.74 -35.33 -19.42
N SER A 608 -8.03 -34.98 -20.48
CA SER A 608 -6.71 -34.37 -20.40
C SER A 608 -6.79 -32.91 -19.98
N HIS A 609 -5.90 -32.50 -19.11
CA HIS A 609 -5.68 -31.11 -18.71
C HIS A 609 -4.31 -30.66 -19.13
N HIS A 610 -4.17 -29.35 -19.40
CA HIS A 610 -2.92 -28.68 -19.62
C HIS A 610 -2.51 -27.92 -18.34
N VAL A 611 -1.39 -28.31 -17.75
CA VAL A 611 -0.89 -27.75 -16.48
C VAL A 611 0.45 -27.07 -16.71
N GLU A 612 0.58 -25.82 -16.24
CA GLU A 612 1.83 -25.06 -16.31
C GLU A 612 2.22 -24.58 -14.90
N TRP A 613 3.45 -24.81 -14.50
CA TRP A 613 4.09 -24.27 -13.30
C TRP A 613 4.98 -23.11 -13.69
N THR A 614 4.96 -22.08 -12.87
CA THR A 614 5.81 -20.88 -13.03
C THR A 614 6.55 -20.61 -11.73
N LEU A 615 7.84 -20.32 -11.83
CA LEU A 615 8.67 -19.88 -10.72
C LEU A 615 9.46 -18.62 -11.13
N PRO A 616 9.04 -17.44 -10.73
CA PRO A 616 9.81 -16.20 -10.89
C PRO A 616 10.92 -16.13 -9.83
N PHE A 617 12.16 -15.95 -10.27
CA PHE A 617 13.32 -15.74 -9.42
C PHE A 617 13.61 -14.26 -9.24
N ALA A 618 14.38 -13.95 -8.21
CA ALA A 618 14.82 -12.57 -7.98
C ALA A 618 15.78 -12.10 -9.10
N PRO A 619 15.79 -10.80 -9.44
CA PRO A 619 16.59 -10.27 -10.55
C PRO A 619 18.10 -10.55 -10.47
N GLN A 620 18.65 -10.70 -9.26
CA GLN A 620 20.05 -11.00 -9.05
C GLN A 620 20.41 -12.48 -9.23
N CYS A 621 19.41 -13.37 -9.36
CA CYS A 621 19.66 -14.80 -9.58
C CYS A 621 20.08 -15.09 -11.02
N SER A 622 21.04 -16.00 -11.18
CA SER A 622 21.39 -16.63 -12.45
C SER A 622 21.11 -18.13 -12.36
N LEU A 623 20.47 -18.68 -13.36
CA LEU A 623 20.10 -20.10 -13.40
C LEU A 623 20.98 -20.83 -14.40
N LEU A 624 21.76 -21.79 -13.94
CA LEU A 624 22.65 -22.60 -14.76
C LEU A 624 22.14 -24.02 -14.81
N PRO A 625 21.79 -24.55 -16.02
CA PRO A 625 21.28 -25.91 -16.15
C PRO A 625 22.37 -26.95 -15.83
N ALA A 626 21.94 -28.05 -15.20
CA ALA A 626 22.73 -29.19 -14.89
C ALA A 626 22.01 -30.49 -15.31
N ARG A 627 22.60 -31.66 -15.12
CA ARG A 627 22.06 -32.95 -15.61
C ARG A 627 20.68 -33.29 -15.02
N THR A 628 20.46 -32.97 -13.73
CA THR A 628 19.26 -33.37 -12.98
C THR A 628 18.53 -32.20 -12.33
N GLY A 629 18.94 -30.97 -12.61
CA GLY A 629 18.38 -29.76 -12.00
C GLY A 629 19.07 -28.49 -12.47
N TRP A 630 19.12 -27.49 -11.62
CA TRP A 630 19.68 -26.19 -11.92
C TRP A 630 20.48 -25.67 -10.73
N TYR A 631 21.60 -25.02 -10.99
CA TYR A 631 22.24 -24.18 -9.98
C TYR A 631 21.57 -22.81 -9.99
N ILE A 632 21.14 -22.37 -8.82
CA ILE A 632 20.73 -20.98 -8.57
C ILE A 632 21.97 -20.27 -8.04
N VAL A 633 22.50 -19.34 -8.81
CA VAL A 633 23.70 -18.58 -8.47
C VAL A 633 23.27 -17.14 -8.16
N THR A 634 23.60 -16.69 -6.97
CA THR A 634 23.40 -15.32 -6.52
C THR A 634 24.77 -14.66 -6.28
N PRO A 635 24.87 -13.36 -5.95
CA PRO A 635 26.14 -12.71 -5.62
C PRO A 635 26.91 -13.35 -4.46
N PHE A 636 26.23 -13.97 -3.48
CA PHE A 636 26.85 -14.43 -2.25
C PHE A 636 26.76 -15.93 -2.03
N GLN A 637 25.86 -16.66 -2.75
CA GLN A 637 25.67 -18.09 -2.53
C GLN A 637 25.33 -18.85 -3.80
N ARG A 638 25.39 -20.17 -3.68
CA ARG A 638 24.94 -21.10 -4.70
C ARG A 638 24.00 -22.10 -4.07
N LEU A 639 22.82 -22.26 -4.66
CA LEU A 639 21.80 -23.21 -4.25
C LEU A 639 21.59 -24.23 -5.36
N TRP A 640 21.04 -25.38 -4.98
CA TRP A 640 20.66 -26.44 -5.90
C TRP A 640 19.14 -26.49 -6.02
N PHE A 641 18.61 -26.38 -7.23
CA PHE A 641 17.21 -26.63 -7.57
C PHE A 641 17.13 -28.02 -8.18
N GLU A 642 16.43 -28.92 -7.49
CA GLU A 642 16.21 -30.29 -7.92
C GLU A 642 14.78 -30.47 -8.47
N GLY A 643 14.65 -31.15 -9.59
CA GLY A 643 13.39 -31.41 -10.26
C GLY A 643 13.16 -30.46 -11.45
N PRO A 644 11.91 -30.30 -11.91
CA PRO A 644 10.68 -30.88 -11.34
C PRO A 644 10.50 -32.37 -11.62
N TRP A 645 9.93 -33.08 -10.67
CA TRP A 645 9.50 -34.47 -10.81
C TRP A 645 7.98 -34.51 -10.93
N VAL A 646 7.46 -34.94 -12.10
CA VAL A 646 6.02 -35.00 -12.35
C VAL A 646 5.59 -36.46 -12.42
N SER A 647 4.70 -36.83 -11.50
CA SER A 647 4.14 -38.18 -11.39
C SER A 647 2.65 -38.18 -11.71
N SER A 648 2.24 -39.04 -12.61
CA SER A 648 0.84 -39.35 -12.92
C SER A 648 0.58 -40.83 -12.65
N ARG A 649 -0.65 -41.32 -12.90
CA ARG A 649 -1.07 -42.71 -12.57
C ARG A 649 -0.08 -43.79 -13.02
N ASP A 650 0.53 -43.63 -14.18
CA ASP A 650 1.32 -44.66 -14.83
C ASP A 650 2.80 -44.30 -15.07
N LYS A 651 3.21 -43.07 -14.77
CA LYS A 651 4.53 -42.58 -15.17
C LYS A 651 5.01 -41.42 -14.31
N THR A 652 6.27 -41.51 -13.93
CA THR A 652 7.03 -40.36 -13.43
C THR A 652 7.96 -39.84 -14.51
N ILE A 653 7.91 -38.55 -14.77
CA ILE A 653 8.78 -37.87 -15.73
C ILE A 653 9.50 -36.71 -15.06
N ASN A 654 10.64 -36.34 -15.61
CA ASN A 654 11.33 -35.12 -15.28
C ASN A 654 11.24 -34.19 -16.51
N PRO A 655 10.17 -33.33 -16.59
CA PRO A 655 10.07 -32.41 -17.70
C PRO A 655 11.19 -31.37 -17.59
N LEU A 656 11.87 -31.11 -18.70
CA LEU A 656 12.90 -30.09 -18.72
C LEU A 656 12.27 -28.70 -18.58
N PRO A 657 12.59 -27.93 -17.51
CA PRO A 657 12.09 -26.56 -17.39
C PRO A 657 12.64 -25.69 -18.51
N HIS A 658 11.79 -24.79 -19.00
CA HIS A 658 12.19 -23.73 -19.91
C HIS A 658 12.56 -22.49 -19.09
N LEU A 659 13.76 -21.96 -19.35
CA LEU A 659 14.20 -20.71 -18.76
C LEU A 659 13.73 -19.55 -19.64
N ASP A 660 12.83 -18.76 -19.10
CA ASP A 660 12.30 -17.53 -19.70
C ASP A 660 12.90 -16.29 -19.02
N GLU A 661 12.76 -15.15 -19.68
CA GLU A 661 12.94 -13.85 -19.08
C GLU A 661 11.59 -13.27 -18.69
N GLY A 662 11.40 -12.95 -17.41
CA GLY A 662 10.25 -12.25 -16.86
C GLY A 662 10.58 -10.84 -16.40
N LEU A 663 9.61 -10.21 -15.76
CA LEU A 663 9.73 -8.88 -15.18
C LEU A 663 9.32 -8.92 -13.71
N VAL A 664 10.10 -8.23 -12.88
CA VAL A 664 9.76 -7.90 -11.49
C VAL A 664 9.67 -6.38 -11.36
N ALA A 665 8.66 -5.88 -10.69
CA ALA A 665 8.46 -4.46 -10.43
C ALA A 665 8.84 -4.15 -8.97
N PRO A 666 10.07 -3.72 -8.67
CA PRO A 666 10.49 -3.40 -7.30
C PRO A 666 9.72 -2.20 -6.72
N GLN A 667 9.16 -1.39 -7.57
CA GLN A 667 8.27 -0.27 -7.22
C GLN A 667 7.38 0.10 -8.41
N TYR A 668 6.34 0.85 -8.14
CA TYR A 668 5.46 1.37 -9.19
C TYR A 668 6.23 2.14 -10.26
N GLY A 669 5.95 1.86 -11.53
CA GLY A 669 6.57 2.52 -12.69
C GLY A 669 7.98 2.06 -13.05
N ARG A 670 8.57 1.09 -12.33
CA ARG A 670 9.89 0.51 -12.65
C ARG A 670 9.82 -1.00 -12.72
N THR A 671 10.52 -1.58 -13.70
CA THR A 671 10.67 -3.03 -13.85
C THR A 671 12.14 -3.40 -13.96
N GLN A 672 12.44 -4.62 -13.57
CA GLN A 672 13.73 -5.28 -13.74
C GLN A 672 13.49 -6.63 -14.43
N ARG A 673 14.41 -7.02 -15.30
CA ARG A 673 14.42 -8.38 -15.88
C ARG A 673 14.80 -9.39 -14.82
N ALA A 674 14.15 -10.53 -14.85
CA ALA A 674 14.35 -11.60 -13.88
C ALA A 674 14.18 -12.96 -14.54
N PRO A 675 14.94 -13.99 -14.10
CA PRO A 675 14.78 -15.34 -14.61
C PRO A 675 13.43 -15.94 -14.18
N VAL A 676 12.81 -16.70 -15.04
CA VAL A 676 11.57 -17.44 -14.75
C VAL A 676 11.72 -18.86 -15.26
N LEU A 677 11.61 -19.87 -14.39
CA LEU A 677 11.49 -21.27 -14.81
C LEU A 677 10.03 -21.60 -15.04
N ARG A 678 9.76 -22.26 -16.19
CA ARG A 678 8.44 -22.81 -16.52
C ARG A 678 8.57 -24.22 -17.03
N TRP A 679 7.59 -25.06 -16.66
CA TRP A 679 7.44 -26.38 -17.24
C TRP A 679 5.96 -26.72 -17.38
N ARG A 680 5.69 -27.70 -18.24
CA ARG A 680 4.33 -28.07 -18.63
C ARG A 680 4.13 -29.56 -18.56
N TRP A 681 2.91 -29.91 -18.28
CA TRP A 681 2.45 -31.28 -18.34
C TRP A 681 1.05 -31.33 -18.98
N GLU A 682 0.79 -32.38 -19.77
CA GLU A 682 -0.52 -32.62 -20.35
C GLU A 682 -0.89 -34.09 -20.11
N GLY A 683 -2.12 -34.32 -19.63
CA GLY A 683 -2.60 -35.66 -19.33
C GLY A 683 -3.82 -35.68 -18.43
N VAL A 684 -4.20 -36.88 -18.04
CA VAL A 684 -5.36 -37.15 -17.18
C VAL A 684 -4.95 -37.10 -15.71
N LEU A 685 -5.73 -36.35 -14.93
CA LEU A 685 -5.49 -36.22 -13.49
C LEU A 685 -5.81 -37.55 -12.72
N PRO A 686 -5.22 -37.80 -11.53
CA PRO A 686 -4.38 -36.88 -10.77
C PRO A 686 -2.95 -36.77 -11.30
N VAL A 687 -2.34 -35.62 -11.05
CA VAL A 687 -0.90 -35.37 -11.25
C VAL A 687 -0.30 -34.78 -10.01
N GLU A 688 0.92 -35.16 -9.68
CA GLU A 688 1.74 -34.61 -8.61
C GLU A 688 3.04 -34.09 -9.20
N CYS A 689 3.44 -32.89 -8.80
CA CYS A 689 4.71 -32.29 -9.18
C CYS A 689 5.49 -31.92 -7.92
N ARG A 690 6.76 -32.34 -7.85
CA ARG A 690 7.66 -32.05 -6.75
C ARG A 690 8.92 -31.38 -7.26
N PHE A 691 9.36 -30.35 -6.55
CA PHE A 691 10.68 -29.73 -6.70
C PHE A 691 11.19 -29.28 -5.35
N SER A 692 12.51 -29.08 -5.25
CA SER A 692 13.13 -28.58 -4.02
C SER A 692 14.27 -27.61 -4.32
N VAL A 693 14.52 -26.73 -3.35
CA VAL A 693 15.71 -25.90 -3.27
C VAL A 693 16.50 -26.36 -2.05
N SER A 694 17.81 -26.50 -2.18
CA SER A 694 18.70 -26.83 -1.06
C SER A 694 20.00 -26.06 -1.18
N ARG A 695 20.74 -25.94 -0.07
CA ARG A 695 22.12 -25.45 -0.15
C ARG A 695 22.96 -26.44 -0.94
N ALA A 696 23.73 -25.96 -1.92
CA ALA A 696 24.56 -26.83 -2.72
C ALA A 696 25.70 -27.42 -1.84
N GLY A 697 25.70 -28.72 -1.67
CA GLY A 697 26.80 -29.40 -1.01
C GLY A 697 28.13 -29.13 -1.72
N ASN A 698 29.25 -29.27 -0.99
CA ASN A 698 30.63 -29.01 -1.48
C ASN A 698 31.09 -29.98 -2.58
N GLU A 699 30.21 -30.66 -3.27
CA GLU A 699 30.62 -31.58 -4.34
C GLU A 699 30.90 -30.83 -5.65
N TRP A 700 32.08 -30.24 -5.70
CA TRP A 700 32.79 -29.96 -6.93
C TRP A 700 33.84 -31.02 -7.13
N SER A 701 33.55 -32.09 -7.85
CA SER A 701 34.54 -32.93 -8.51
C SER A 701 34.14 -33.12 -9.98
#